data_8dd6a94a969c834b5a501e5dc61c9ff6
#
_entry.id   8dd6a94a969c834b5a501e5dc61c9ff6
#
_cell.length_a   1.000
_cell.length_b   1.000
_cell.length_c   1.000
_cell.angle_alpha   90.00
_cell.angle_beta   90.00
_cell.angle_gamma   90.00
#
_symmetry.space_group_name_H-M   'P 1'
#
loop_
_entity.id
_entity.type
_entity.pdbx_description
1 polymer ?
#
loop_
_entity_poly.entity_id
_entity_poly.type
_entity_poly.pdbx_seq_one_letter_code
_entity_poly.pdbx_strand_id
1 'polypeptide(L)'
;MKENKIKKANTSPEGQAGSENMSTADVDAVMKKYDRESNIRVWTGKYKLAVRGLLVAFSLWCIYVTLFATFLEEIRLTSFLGLIILIGFLTYPAKKGDIRENYMPIGDIIFMIAGTGAFLYFTFSANQIINQGTRFAPYQIVIGIIGIAALIELTRRCVGLPILFVAGFFLIYALAVGLTNPAFLGRVKFLVRNLFYTKEGIFSTPVNVCSKYIVVFIIFGAFLERTGISNFFIQLANCIAGKYAGGPAKVAVISSALCGMVSGSSVGNTVTTGSVTIPMMKDTGYKPEFAGAVEAASSTGGQIMPPIMGAAAFLMADFVGVPYSNIIVRAILPALLYFTGIFISVHLEAKKLGLSGIPKENLPVFKLLIRKIYLLLPLVMLVIWVSGNYMTMQKAASYAIVLSVIVSLFDKENRISVTKCIDALEAGGRGVISVAVACGVAGIISGSITMTGLANDLINGIISVANGKLIIALLLTMLCCIVLGMGVPTTANYCIMAATCAPILVRMGVPTLAAHFFVFYFGIVADITPTVALAAYAGSAIAKANPMKTAFTASKLAIAVFIVPYVFCFNPAMLLIDTTPLKVVQIFITSLIGVFGLSSSLEGFLSVKMSVPVRVLMAAGGLMLIDPSLMTDVVGILLIVGCCVWQTAQKKKTV
;
A
#
# COMPACT_ATOMS: atom_id res chain seq x y z
N MET A 1 -46.19 15.23 -27.70
CA MET A 1 -46.64 15.93 -26.49
C MET A 1 -46.19 15.23 -25.19
N LYS A 2 -45.07 14.50 -25.21
CA LYS A 2 -44.52 13.81 -24.03
C LYS A 2 -43.06 14.15 -23.72
N GLU A 3 -42.39 14.97 -24.55
CA GLU A 3 -40.99 15.38 -24.34
C GLU A 3 -40.79 16.68 -23.58
N ASN A 4 -41.86 17.43 -23.28
CA ASN A 4 -41.75 18.75 -22.62
C ASN A 4 -42.06 18.73 -21.10
N LYS A 5 -42.16 17.55 -20.47
CA LYS A 5 -42.38 17.44 -19.00
C LYS A 5 -41.15 17.12 -18.19
N ILE A 6 -40.00 16.85 -18.82
CA ILE A 6 -38.73 16.52 -18.12
C ILE A 6 -37.85 17.77 -17.89
N LYS A 7 -38.12 18.88 -18.57
CA LYS A 7 -37.34 20.14 -18.45
C LYS A 7 -37.83 21.15 -17.40
N LYS A 8 -38.85 20.83 -16.60
CA LYS A 8 -39.40 21.77 -15.58
C LYS A 8 -39.24 21.34 -14.13
N ALA A 9 -38.37 20.36 -13.83
CA ALA A 9 -38.10 19.91 -12.45
C ALA A 9 -36.71 20.35 -11.91
N ASN A 10 -36.02 21.28 -12.58
CA ASN A 10 -34.71 21.78 -12.16
C ASN A 10 -34.74 23.32 -11.93
N THR A 11 -35.63 23.80 -11.09
CA THR A 11 -35.50 25.08 -10.42
C THR A 11 -35.62 24.88 -8.95
N SER A 12 -34.47 24.68 -8.29
CA SER A 12 -34.32 24.66 -6.83
C SER A 12 -34.38 26.08 -6.28
N PRO A 13 -34.93 26.30 -5.08
CA PRO A 13 -34.82 27.59 -4.39
C PRO A 13 -33.37 27.79 -3.92
N GLU A 14 -32.88 29.00 -4.03
CA GLU A 14 -31.61 29.49 -3.50
C GLU A 14 -31.49 29.18 -2.01
N GLY A 15 -30.37 28.47 -1.63
CA GLY A 15 -30.06 28.31 -0.21
C GLY A 15 -29.40 27.00 0.20
N GLN A 16 -28.82 26.19 -0.70
CA GLN A 16 -27.90 25.12 -0.32
C GLN A 16 -26.66 25.20 -1.20
N ALA A 17 -25.52 25.50 -0.57
CA ALA A 17 -24.21 25.36 -1.18
C ALA A 17 -23.98 23.85 -1.46
N GLY A 18 -24.42 23.39 -2.62
CA GLY A 18 -24.15 22.05 -3.11
C GLY A 18 -22.65 21.85 -3.23
N SER A 19 -22.12 20.78 -2.67
CA SER A 19 -20.74 20.39 -2.91
C SER A 19 -20.57 20.18 -4.41
N GLU A 20 -19.73 21.00 -5.05
CA GLU A 20 -19.32 20.77 -6.43
C GLU A 20 -18.60 19.41 -6.48
N ASN A 21 -19.18 18.44 -7.15
CA ASN A 21 -18.47 17.21 -7.50
C ASN A 21 -17.16 17.61 -8.20
N MET A 22 -16.02 17.15 -7.69
CA MET A 22 -14.72 17.44 -8.29
C MET A 22 -14.75 17.02 -9.76
N SER A 23 -14.32 17.92 -10.63
CA SER A 23 -14.13 17.59 -12.03
C SER A 23 -12.98 16.57 -12.19
N THR A 24 -12.97 15.80 -13.26
CA THR A 24 -11.84 14.89 -13.57
C THR A 24 -10.51 15.64 -13.62
N ALA A 25 -10.51 16.90 -14.07
CA ALA A 25 -9.33 17.75 -14.08
C ALA A 25 -8.82 18.10 -12.67
N ASP A 26 -9.71 18.29 -11.68
CA ASP A 26 -9.33 18.55 -10.31
C ASP A 26 -8.76 17.29 -9.65
N VAL A 27 -9.34 16.12 -9.93
CA VAL A 27 -8.82 14.82 -9.48
C VAL A 27 -7.41 14.59 -10.02
N ASP A 28 -7.18 14.82 -11.32
CA ASP A 28 -5.87 14.72 -11.96
C ASP A 28 -4.85 15.70 -11.36
N ALA A 29 -5.27 16.91 -11.01
CA ALA A 29 -4.41 17.92 -10.37
C ALA A 29 -3.97 17.48 -8.97
N VAL A 30 -4.88 16.90 -8.18
CA VAL A 30 -4.56 16.34 -6.85
C VAL A 30 -3.61 15.15 -6.98
N MET A 31 -3.87 14.23 -7.92
CA MET A 31 -2.97 13.10 -8.21
C MET A 31 -1.56 13.59 -8.55
N LYS A 32 -1.40 14.49 -9.50
CA LYS A 32 -0.09 15.05 -9.89
C LYS A 32 0.63 15.75 -8.74
N LYS A 33 -0.09 16.32 -7.79
CA LYS A 33 0.50 17.02 -6.64
C LYS A 33 1.05 16.07 -5.59
N TYR A 34 0.31 15.04 -5.22
CA TYR A 34 0.63 14.16 -4.09
C TYR A 34 1.16 12.79 -4.50
N ASP A 35 0.76 12.28 -5.66
CA ASP A 35 1.28 11.05 -6.23
C ASP A 35 2.33 11.35 -7.30
N ARG A 36 3.57 10.93 -7.04
CA ARG A 36 4.68 11.13 -8.00
C ARG A 36 4.54 10.25 -9.23
N GLU A 37 3.88 9.11 -9.10
CA GLU A 37 3.62 8.18 -10.19
C GLU A 37 2.72 8.79 -11.27
N SER A 38 1.89 9.77 -10.90
CA SER A 38 1.01 10.50 -11.81
C SER A 38 1.71 11.65 -12.57
N ASN A 39 2.99 11.95 -12.25
CA ASN A 39 3.73 13.03 -12.89
C ASN A 39 4.44 12.54 -14.15
N ILE A 40 3.68 12.31 -15.21
CA ILE A 40 4.14 11.76 -16.50
C ILE A 40 4.35 12.83 -17.56
N ARG A 41 5.23 12.52 -18.55
CA ARG A 41 5.44 13.36 -19.73
C ARG A 41 4.19 13.45 -20.59
N VAL A 42 4.01 14.59 -21.22
CA VAL A 42 2.91 14.80 -22.17
C VAL A 42 3.38 14.45 -23.57
N TRP A 43 2.93 13.28 -24.05
CA TRP A 43 3.16 12.82 -25.40
C TRP A 43 1.89 12.99 -26.23
N THR A 44 2.03 13.53 -27.46
CA THR A 44 0.92 13.73 -28.40
C THR A 44 1.23 13.11 -29.76
N GLY A 45 0.19 12.87 -30.56
CA GLY A 45 0.31 12.35 -31.94
C GLY A 45 1.06 11.01 -32.02
N LYS A 46 2.01 10.90 -32.96
CA LYS A 46 2.79 9.67 -33.23
C LYS A 46 3.68 9.25 -32.06
N TYR A 47 4.21 10.20 -31.30
CA TYR A 47 5.05 9.93 -30.14
C TYR A 47 4.25 9.24 -29.02
N LYS A 48 3.01 9.69 -28.77
CA LYS A 48 2.09 9.03 -27.84
C LYS A 48 1.84 7.58 -28.23
N LEU A 49 1.61 7.32 -29.52
CA LEU A 49 1.38 5.96 -30.02
C LEU A 49 2.62 5.07 -29.83
N ALA A 50 3.83 5.59 -30.08
CA ALA A 50 5.07 4.86 -29.90
C ALA A 50 5.33 4.49 -28.43
N VAL A 51 5.19 5.46 -27.50
CA VAL A 51 5.38 5.20 -26.06
C VAL A 51 4.32 4.24 -25.54
N ARG A 52 3.06 4.40 -25.96
CA ARG A 52 1.98 3.46 -25.65
C ARG A 52 2.29 2.06 -26.15
N GLY A 53 2.77 1.93 -27.40
CA GLY A 53 3.17 0.65 -27.98
C GLY A 53 4.28 -0.04 -27.18
N LEU A 54 5.28 0.71 -26.72
CA LEU A 54 6.37 0.19 -25.88
C LEU A 54 5.87 -0.30 -24.51
N LEU A 55 4.96 0.46 -23.84
CA LEU A 55 4.38 0.06 -22.56
C LEU A 55 3.53 -1.20 -22.70
N VAL A 56 2.73 -1.31 -23.77
CA VAL A 56 1.94 -2.50 -24.07
C VAL A 56 2.84 -3.70 -24.37
N ALA A 57 3.86 -3.51 -25.22
CA ALA A 57 4.84 -4.55 -25.53
C ALA A 57 5.57 -5.03 -24.27
N PHE A 58 5.95 -4.12 -23.38
CA PHE A 58 6.54 -4.47 -22.09
C PHE A 58 5.61 -5.31 -21.23
N SER A 59 4.32 -4.93 -21.10
CA SER A 59 3.32 -5.69 -20.33
C SER A 59 3.14 -7.11 -20.90
N LEU A 60 3.04 -7.23 -22.22
CA LEU A 60 2.92 -8.52 -22.90
C LEU A 60 4.20 -9.36 -22.73
N TRP A 61 5.37 -8.73 -22.84
CA TRP A 61 6.65 -9.39 -22.58
C TRP A 61 6.74 -9.92 -21.15
N CYS A 62 6.32 -9.14 -20.16
CA CYS A 62 6.28 -9.57 -18.76
C CYS A 62 5.36 -10.80 -18.55
N ILE A 63 4.16 -10.77 -19.12
CA ILE A 63 3.23 -11.91 -19.07
C ILE A 63 3.84 -13.14 -19.75
N TYR A 64 4.43 -12.97 -20.93
CA TYR A 64 5.08 -14.05 -21.67
C TYR A 64 6.24 -14.67 -20.89
N VAL A 65 7.15 -13.83 -20.36
CA VAL A 65 8.31 -14.30 -19.59
C VAL A 65 7.87 -15.03 -18.32
N THR A 66 6.83 -14.54 -17.68
CA THR A 66 6.31 -15.14 -16.45
C THR A 66 5.66 -16.51 -16.68
N LEU A 67 5.01 -16.71 -17.83
CA LEU A 67 4.25 -17.95 -18.11
C LEU A 67 5.04 -19.00 -18.87
N PHE A 68 5.88 -18.59 -19.80
CA PHE A 68 6.44 -19.49 -20.82
C PHE A 68 7.97 -19.51 -20.86
N ALA A 69 8.64 -18.42 -20.46
CA ALA A 69 10.08 -18.36 -20.62
C ALA A 69 10.84 -19.09 -19.51
N THR A 70 11.86 -19.84 -19.89
CA THR A 70 12.79 -20.56 -18.99
C THR A 70 14.18 -19.88 -18.99
N PHE A 71 14.20 -18.54 -18.90
CA PHE A 71 15.46 -17.79 -18.86
C PHE A 71 16.21 -18.03 -17.56
N LEU A 72 17.54 -17.94 -17.62
CA LEU A 72 18.36 -17.78 -16.42
C LEU A 72 17.85 -16.56 -15.63
N GLU A 73 17.88 -16.67 -14.32
CA GLU A 73 17.37 -15.63 -13.44
C GLU A 73 18.02 -14.28 -13.70
N GLU A 74 19.33 -14.25 -13.88
CA GLU A 74 20.12 -13.06 -14.18
C GLU A 74 19.64 -12.38 -15.48
N ILE A 75 19.44 -13.15 -16.54
CA ILE A 75 18.95 -12.65 -17.84
C ILE A 75 17.56 -12.03 -17.69
N ARG A 76 16.68 -12.67 -16.92
CA ARG A 76 15.34 -12.14 -16.66
C ARG A 76 15.39 -10.84 -15.89
N LEU A 77 16.16 -10.77 -14.79
CA LEU A 77 16.23 -9.59 -13.93
C LEU A 77 16.87 -8.40 -14.63
N THR A 78 17.97 -8.64 -15.37
CA THR A 78 18.69 -7.57 -16.07
C THR A 78 17.89 -7.04 -17.26
N SER A 79 17.26 -7.91 -18.04
CA SER A 79 16.39 -7.50 -19.16
C SER A 79 15.15 -6.76 -18.64
N PHE A 80 14.54 -7.23 -17.56
CA PHE A 80 13.40 -6.57 -16.92
C PHE A 80 13.76 -5.14 -16.49
N LEU A 81 14.85 -4.95 -15.73
CA LEU A 81 15.27 -3.61 -15.31
C LEU A 81 15.76 -2.75 -16.47
N GLY A 82 16.42 -3.34 -17.47
CA GLY A 82 16.82 -2.62 -18.69
C GLY A 82 15.61 -2.03 -19.43
N LEU A 83 14.53 -2.80 -19.58
CA LEU A 83 13.27 -2.31 -20.14
C LEU A 83 12.59 -1.27 -19.23
N ILE A 84 12.62 -1.46 -17.93
CA ILE A 84 12.12 -0.47 -16.95
C ILE A 84 12.86 0.86 -17.07
N ILE A 85 14.18 0.85 -17.19
CA ILE A 85 14.98 2.08 -17.40
C ILE A 85 14.55 2.76 -18.71
N LEU A 86 14.43 2.02 -19.80
CA LEU A 86 14.01 2.55 -21.09
C LEU A 86 12.64 3.25 -21.00
N ILE A 87 11.62 2.52 -20.57
CA ILE A 87 10.25 3.06 -20.50
C ILE A 87 10.09 4.09 -19.39
N GLY A 88 10.87 3.99 -18.33
CA GLY A 88 10.85 4.92 -17.22
C GLY A 88 11.31 6.34 -17.61
N PHE A 89 12.44 6.45 -18.32
CA PHE A 89 12.90 7.76 -18.82
C PHE A 89 11.98 8.34 -19.89
N LEU A 90 11.29 7.50 -20.67
CA LEU A 90 10.26 7.96 -21.61
C LEU A 90 9.01 8.44 -20.89
N THR A 91 8.69 7.89 -19.73
CA THR A 91 7.47 8.20 -18.98
C THR A 91 7.65 9.38 -18.02
N TYR A 92 8.75 9.42 -17.26
CA TYR A 92 8.93 10.38 -16.17
C TYR A 92 9.89 11.51 -16.52
N PRO A 93 9.43 12.80 -16.45
CA PRO A 93 10.28 13.96 -16.72
C PRO A 93 11.26 14.22 -15.56
N ALA A 94 12.39 14.88 -15.85
CA ALA A 94 13.38 15.27 -14.86
C ALA A 94 12.86 16.29 -13.85
N LYS A 95 11.97 17.21 -14.30
CA LYS A 95 11.35 18.23 -13.46
C LYS A 95 9.87 17.88 -13.22
N LYS A 96 9.45 17.96 -11.95
CA LYS A 96 8.04 17.80 -11.58
C LYS A 96 7.20 18.92 -12.21
N GLY A 97 6.06 18.56 -12.82
CA GLY A 97 5.14 19.53 -13.45
C GLY A 97 5.59 20.01 -14.82
N ASP A 98 6.51 19.35 -15.50
CA ASP A 98 6.88 19.69 -16.88
C ASP A 98 5.72 19.29 -17.82
N ILE A 99 5.06 20.30 -18.38
CA ILE A 99 3.89 20.15 -19.28
C ILE A 99 4.25 20.29 -20.76
N ARG A 100 5.54 20.41 -21.10
CA ARG A 100 5.99 20.56 -22.49
C ARG A 100 5.64 19.31 -23.30
N GLU A 101 4.93 19.50 -24.40
CA GLU A 101 4.53 18.41 -25.28
C GLU A 101 5.72 17.91 -26.11
N ASN A 102 5.81 16.58 -26.25
CA ASN A 102 6.79 15.91 -27.11
C ASN A 102 8.26 16.32 -26.85
N TYR A 103 8.57 16.73 -25.62
CA TYR A 103 9.89 17.24 -25.27
C TYR A 103 10.66 16.24 -24.38
N MET A 104 11.87 15.92 -24.79
CA MET A 104 12.83 15.12 -24.01
C MET A 104 14.21 15.80 -24.05
N PRO A 105 14.76 16.26 -22.90
CA PRO A 105 16.09 16.82 -22.84
C PRO A 105 17.16 15.84 -23.31
N ILE A 106 18.24 16.32 -23.92
CA ILE A 106 19.37 15.48 -24.39
C ILE A 106 19.96 14.65 -23.23
N GLY A 107 20.07 15.24 -22.04
CA GLY A 107 20.54 14.52 -20.85
C GLY A 107 19.67 13.30 -20.54
N ASP A 108 18.35 13.38 -20.72
CA ASP A 108 17.43 12.27 -20.49
C ASP A 108 17.62 11.15 -21.52
N ILE A 109 17.91 11.52 -22.77
CA ILE A 109 18.22 10.57 -23.85
C ILE A 109 19.53 9.84 -23.54
N ILE A 110 20.55 10.56 -23.06
CA ILE A 110 21.84 9.98 -22.67
C ILE A 110 21.65 8.99 -21.51
N PHE A 111 20.96 9.40 -20.44
CA PHE A 111 20.67 8.50 -19.31
C PHE A 111 19.85 7.28 -19.71
N MET A 112 18.86 7.46 -20.58
CA MET A 112 18.05 6.37 -21.12
C MET A 112 18.90 5.37 -21.90
N ILE A 113 19.69 5.83 -22.87
CA ILE A 113 20.50 4.94 -23.73
C ILE A 113 21.62 4.27 -22.92
N ALA A 114 22.38 5.06 -22.16
CA ALA A 114 23.50 4.56 -21.37
C ALA A 114 23.04 3.60 -20.24
N GLY A 115 21.96 3.96 -19.53
CA GLY A 115 21.39 3.12 -18.51
C GLY A 115 20.83 1.82 -19.07
N THR A 116 19.97 1.88 -20.08
CA THR A 116 19.45 0.67 -20.75
C THR A 116 20.60 -0.18 -21.29
N GLY A 117 21.60 0.44 -21.92
CA GLY A 117 22.78 -0.24 -22.42
C GLY A 117 23.58 -0.97 -21.33
N ALA A 118 23.71 -0.38 -20.13
CA ALA A 118 24.39 -1.01 -19.01
C ALA A 118 23.68 -2.30 -18.54
N PHE A 119 22.35 -2.26 -18.42
CA PHE A 119 21.56 -3.45 -18.04
C PHE A 119 21.55 -4.51 -19.15
N LEU A 120 21.41 -4.11 -20.42
CA LEU A 120 21.44 -5.03 -21.55
C LEU A 120 22.84 -5.63 -21.76
N TYR A 121 23.91 -4.87 -21.50
CA TYR A 121 25.28 -5.44 -21.47
C TYR A 121 25.34 -6.63 -20.51
N PHE A 122 24.82 -6.50 -19.30
CA PHE A 122 24.77 -7.62 -18.38
C PHE A 122 23.87 -8.76 -18.91
N THR A 123 22.72 -8.44 -19.50
CA THR A 123 21.80 -9.43 -20.08
C THR A 123 22.53 -10.33 -21.12
N PHE A 124 23.22 -9.73 -22.06
CA PHE A 124 23.92 -10.46 -23.14
C PHE A 124 25.22 -11.13 -22.69
N SER A 125 25.87 -10.59 -21.67
CA SER A 125 27.12 -11.11 -21.11
C SER A 125 26.92 -11.91 -19.82
N ALA A 126 25.68 -12.27 -19.45
CA ALA A 126 25.36 -12.89 -18.16
C ALA A 126 26.21 -14.16 -17.88
N ASN A 127 26.31 -15.07 -18.83
CA ASN A 127 27.10 -16.28 -18.68
C ASN A 127 28.60 -15.98 -18.44
N GLN A 128 29.15 -15.00 -19.15
CA GLN A 128 30.53 -14.59 -18.99
C GLN A 128 30.75 -13.96 -17.61
N ILE A 129 29.85 -13.05 -17.18
CA ILE A 129 29.93 -12.34 -15.92
C ILE A 129 29.83 -13.30 -14.73
N ILE A 130 28.92 -14.28 -14.78
CA ILE A 130 28.77 -15.31 -13.75
C ILE A 130 30.04 -16.16 -13.62
N ASN A 131 30.62 -16.57 -14.73
CA ASN A 131 31.79 -17.44 -14.74
C ASN A 131 33.11 -16.73 -14.42
N GLN A 132 33.18 -15.40 -14.58
CA GLN A 132 34.43 -14.65 -14.33
C GLN A 132 34.72 -14.40 -12.83
N GLY A 133 33.78 -14.69 -11.94
CA GLY A 133 33.93 -14.60 -10.47
C GLY A 133 34.22 -13.18 -9.96
N THR A 134 35.43 -12.95 -9.44
CA THR A 134 35.79 -11.67 -8.83
C THR A 134 36.60 -10.73 -9.73
N ARG A 135 37.02 -11.20 -10.91
CA ARG A 135 37.91 -10.44 -11.80
C ARG A 135 37.11 -9.63 -12.80
N PHE A 136 36.91 -8.33 -12.48
CA PHE A 136 36.21 -7.41 -13.36
C PHE A 136 37.16 -6.43 -14.04
N ALA A 137 36.99 -6.27 -15.35
CA ALA A 137 37.74 -5.29 -16.13
C ALA A 137 37.30 -3.85 -15.76
N PRO A 138 38.17 -2.85 -15.89
CA PRO A 138 37.84 -1.46 -15.56
C PRO A 138 36.57 -0.94 -16.28
N TYR A 139 36.36 -1.31 -17.55
CA TYR A 139 35.17 -0.89 -18.29
C TYR A 139 33.88 -1.47 -17.72
N GLN A 140 33.90 -2.67 -17.16
CA GLN A 140 32.73 -3.28 -16.50
C GLN A 140 32.34 -2.50 -15.25
N ILE A 141 33.31 -2.01 -14.49
CA ILE A 141 33.03 -1.15 -13.32
C ILE A 141 32.37 0.16 -13.77
N VAL A 142 32.85 0.77 -14.86
CA VAL A 142 32.22 1.97 -15.42
C VAL A 142 30.77 1.70 -15.86
N ILE A 143 30.52 0.58 -16.54
CA ILE A 143 29.16 0.15 -16.94
C ILE A 143 28.28 -0.02 -15.69
N GLY A 144 28.76 -0.66 -14.64
CA GLY A 144 28.03 -0.82 -13.38
C GLY A 144 27.70 0.52 -12.72
N ILE A 145 28.63 1.47 -12.70
CA ILE A 145 28.39 2.83 -12.19
C ILE A 145 27.28 3.52 -13.00
N ILE A 146 27.31 3.42 -14.34
CA ILE A 146 26.29 4.00 -15.21
C ILE A 146 24.91 3.39 -14.92
N GLY A 147 24.84 2.06 -14.76
CA GLY A 147 23.59 1.36 -14.44
C GLY A 147 23.03 1.78 -13.08
N ILE A 148 23.87 1.86 -12.04
CA ILE A 148 23.48 2.34 -10.70
C ILE A 148 23.01 3.79 -10.79
N ALA A 149 23.72 4.68 -11.45
CA ALA A 149 23.39 6.08 -11.60
C ALA A 149 22.06 6.29 -12.36
N ALA A 150 21.83 5.52 -13.43
CA ALA A 150 20.56 5.56 -14.15
C ALA A 150 19.37 5.11 -13.29
N LEU A 151 19.54 4.06 -12.48
CA LEU A 151 18.52 3.61 -11.54
C LEU A 151 18.23 4.66 -10.46
N ILE A 152 19.26 5.26 -9.87
CA ILE A 152 19.14 6.34 -8.88
C ILE A 152 18.41 7.55 -9.47
N GLU A 153 18.79 7.97 -10.68
CA GLU A 153 18.16 9.11 -11.33
C GLU A 153 16.68 8.83 -11.68
N LEU A 154 16.37 7.62 -12.16
CA LEU A 154 14.98 7.26 -12.42
C LEU A 154 14.17 7.19 -11.12
N THR A 155 14.76 6.68 -10.02
CA THR A 155 14.14 6.68 -8.68
C THR A 155 13.81 8.10 -8.22
N ARG A 156 14.73 9.05 -8.42
CA ARG A 156 14.50 10.46 -8.10
C ARG A 156 13.23 11.00 -8.78
N ARG A 157 12.95 10.54 -9.99
CA ARG A 157 11.83 11.02 -10.82
C ARG A 157 10.50 10.41 -10.41
N CYS A 158 10.41 9.09 -10.33
CA CYS A 158 9.14 8.38 -10.12
C CYS A 158 8.83 8.11 -8.64
N VAL A 159 9.85 7.88 -7.79
CA VAL A 159 9.66 7.59 -6.35
C VAL A 159 9.93 8.82 -5.50
N GLY A 160 11.09 9.44 -5.66
CA GLY A 160 11.45 10.68 -4.99
C GLY A 160 12.74 10.64 -4.21
N LEU A 161 13.00 11.73 -3.48
CA LEU A 161 14.24 11.93 -2.73
C LEU A 161 14.35 11.12 -1.41
N PRO A 162 13.28 10.86 -0.64
CA PRO A 162 13.43 10.22 0.67
C PRO A 162 14.17 8.88 0.61
N ILE A 163 13.80 7.99 -0.29
CA ILE A 163 14.49 6.70 -0.45
C ILE A 163 15.95 6.88 -0.89
N LEU A 164 16.26 7.92 -1.66
CA LEU A 164 17.63 8.20 -2.10
C LEU A 164 18.50 8.74 -0.97
N PHE A 165 17.95 9.49 -0.02
CA PHE A 165 18.68 9.88 1.19
C PHE A 165 19.05 8.64 2.01
N VAL A 166 18.11 7.69 2.17
CA VAL A 166 18.38 6.43 2.86
C VAL A 166 19.43 5.61 2.09
N ALA A 167 19.29 5.46 0.79
CA ALA A 167 20.26 4.75 -0.04
C ALA A 167 21.65 5.42 -0.02
N GLY A 168 21.69 6.75 -0.11
CA GLY A 168 22.92 7.54 -0.03
C GLY A 168 23.64 7.37 1.30
N PHE A 169 22.89 7.38 2.40
CA PHE A 169 23.44 7.13 3.74
C PHE A 169 24.13 5.75 3.81
N PHE A 170 23.46 4.69 3.39
CA PHE A 170 24.04 3.35 3.43
C PHE A 170 25.17 3.15 2.44
N LEU A 171 25.14 3.78 1.26
CA LEU A 171 26.24 3.77 0.30
C LEU A 171 27.48 4.49 0.85
N ILE A 172 27.31 5.67 1.46
CA ILE A 172 28.42 6.43 2.10
C ILE A 172 28.97 5.62 3.27
N TYR A 173 28.11 5.04 4.09
CA TYR A 173 28.53 4.17 5.20
C TYR A 173 29.35 2.98 4.70
N ALA A 174 28.89 2.30 3.64
CA ALA A 174 29.61 1.18 3.04
C ALA A 174 31.00 1.60 2.50
N LEU A 175 31.11 2.79 1.91
CA LEU A 175 32.38 3.34 1.45
C LEU A 175 33.32 3.75 2.60
N ALA A 176 32.76 4.22 3.72
CA ALA A 176 33.55 4.76 4.84
C ALA A 176 34.07 3.68 5.80
N VAL A 177 33.20 2.73 6.20
CA VAL A 177 33.45 1.87 7.37
C VAL A 177 33.49 0.39 7.04
N GLY A 178 32.68 -0.07 6.09
CA GLY A 178 32.35 -1.49 5.96
C GLY A 178 33.28 -2.34 5.08
N LEU A 179 34.32 -1.80 4.49
CA LEU A 179 35.09 -2.54 3.48
C LEU A 179 36.55 -2.71 3.90
N THR A 180 37.05 -3.93 3.78
CA THR A 180 38.41 -4.32 4.18
C THR A 180 39.53 -3.72 3.29
N ASN A 181 39.19 -3.15 2.12
CA ASN A 181 40.17 -2.59 1.21
C ASN A 181 40.58 -1.17 1.63
N PRO A 182 41.85 -0.89 1.91
CA PRO A 182 42.32 0.44 2.35
C PRO A 182 42.21 1.49 1.22
N ALA A 183 42.34 1.09 -0.05
CA ALA A 183 42.30 2.02 -1.18
C ALA A 183 40.86 2.38 -1.55
N PHE A 184 40.53 3.67 -1.64
CA PHE A 184 39.20 4.16 -2.02
C PHE A 184 38.68 3.55 -3.35
N LEU A 185 39.53 3.51 -4.37
CA LEU A 185 39.17 2.92 -5.66
C LEU A 185 38.87 1.42 -5.55
N GLY A 186 39.55 0.70 -4.65
CA GLY A 186 39.28 -0.71 -4.35
C GLY A 186 37.91 -0.89 -3.71
N ARG A 187 37.52 -0.01 -2.79
CA ARG A 187 36.17 -0.01 -2.17
C ARG A 187 35.08 0.25 -3.20
N VAL A 188 35.26 1.25 -4.08
CA VAL A 188 34.31 1.53 -5.17
C VAL A 188 34.15 0.33 -6.09
N LYS A 189 35.27 -0.31 -6.51
CA LYS A 189 35.20 -1.51 -7.36
C LYS A 189 34.44 -2.65 -6.66
N PHE A 190 34.71 -2.89 -5.39
CA PHE A 190 34.03 -3.92 -4.60
C PHE A 190 32.52 -3.62 -4.47
N LEU A 191 32.18 -2.37 -4.14
CA LEU A 191 30.79 -1.94 -4.01
C LEU A 191 30.01 -2.11 -5.32
N VAL A 192 30.53 -1.58 -6.43
CA VAL A 192 29.88 -1.64 -7.74
C VAL A 192 29.70 -3.09 -8.19
N ARG A 193 30.73 -3.93 -7.99
CA ARG A 193 30.65 -5.35 -8.31
C ARG A 193 29.48 -6.02 -7.56
N ASN A 194 29.43 -5.85 -6.24
CA ASN A 194 28.41 -6.52 -5.44
C ASN A 194 27.01 -5.92 -5.67
N LEU A 195 26.89 -4.63 -5.88
CA LEU A 195 25.58 -4.01 -6.10
C LEU A 195 25.02 -4.23 -7.50
N PHE A 196 25.88 -4.28 -8.55
CA PHE A 196 25.40 -4.35 -9.93
C PHE A 196 25.56 -5.72 -10.57
N TYR A 197 26.56 -6.52 -10.18
CA TYR A 197 26.87 -7.80 -10.86
C TYR A 197 26.56 -9.04 -10.02
N THR A 198 25.96 -8.88 -8.84
CA THR A 198 25.56 -10.02 -8.00
C THR A 198 24.09 -9.92 -7.60
N LYS A 199 23.56 -11.00 -7.01
CA LYS A 199 22.20 -11.07 -6.46
C LYS A 199 22.08 -10.43 -5.07
N GLU A 200 23.15 -9.89 -4.52
CA GLU A 200 23.13 -9.24 -3.20
C GLU A 200 22.76 -7.74 -3.26
N GLY A 201 22.82 -7.15 -4.47
CA GLY A 201 22.51 -5.73 -4.70
C GLY A 201 21.19 -5.53 -5.43
N ILE A 202 21.25 -4.82 -6.56
CA ILE A 202 20.07 -4.45 -7.37
C ILE A 202 19.23 -5.65 -7.75
N PHE A 203 19.86 -6.77 -8.11
CA PHE A 203 19.18 -7.99 -8.59
C PHE A 203 18.82 -8.96 -7.47
N SER A 204 18.64 -8.46 -6.25
CA SER A 204 18.23 -9.25 -5.09
C SER A 204 16.74 -9.62 -5.10
N THR A 205 16.28 -10.29 -4.04
CA THR A 205 14.91 -10.78 -3.86
C THR A 205 13.82 -9.75 -4.26
N PRO A 206 13.89 -8.46 -3.91
CA PRO A 206 12.86 -7.50 -4.29
C PRO A 206 12.61 -7.41 -5.80
N VAL A 207 13.67 -7.32 -6.60
CA VAL A 207 13.54 -7.26 -8.07
C VAL A 207 13.10 -8.60 -8.64
N ASN A 208 13.57 -9.72 -8.06
CA ASN A 208 13.15 -11.06 -8.44
C ASN A 208 11.63 -11.23 -8.29
N VAL A 209 11.09 -10.91 -7.11
CA VAL A 209 9.65 -10.98 -6.82
C VAL A 209 8.87 -10.01 -7.72
N CYS A 210 9.39 -8.80 -7.93
CA CYS A 210 8.76 -7.81 -8.81
C CYS A 210 8.61 -8.34 -10.24
N SER A 211 9.66 -8.92 -10.80
CA SER A 211 9.67 -9.45 -12.17
C SER A 211 8.82 -10.71 -12.37
N LYS A 212 8.57 -11.48 -11.29
CA LYS A 212 7.80 -12.75 -11.35
C LYS A 212 6.33 -12.58 -11.00
N TYR A 213 6.04 -11.85 -9.92
CA TYR A 213 4.71 -11.82 -9.31
C TYR A 213 4.08 -10.44 -9.43
N ILE A 214 4.74 -9.42 -8.89
CA ILE A 214 4.16 -8.08 -8.73
C ILE A 214 3.73 -7.51 -10.07
N VAL A 215 4.52 -7.67 -11.11
CA VAL A 215 4.22 -7.16 -12.45
C VAL A 215 2.89 -7.69 -12.98
N VAL A 216 2.61 -8.98 -12.85
CA VAL A 216 1.37 -9.59 -13.35
C VAL A 216 0.17 -9.16 -12.52
N PHE A 217 0.34 -9.01 -11.20
CA PHE A 217 -0.73 -8.52 -10.32
C PHE A 217 -1.06 -7.04 -10.53
N ILE A 218 -0.06 -6.20 -10.83
CA ILE A 218 -0.32 -4.79 -11.20
C ILE A 218 -1.09 -4.71 -12.53
N ILE A 219 -0.71 -5.53 -13.52
CA ILE A 219 -1.45 -5.62 -14.78
C ILE A 219 -2.88 -6.12 -14.53
N PHE A 220 -3.05 -7.15 -13.70
CA PHE A 220 -4.38 -7.66 -13.31
C PHE A 220 -5.24 -6.58 -12.65
N GLY A 221 -4.67 -5.81 -11.70
CA GLY A 221 -5.35 -4.67 -11.07
C GLY A 221 -5.84 -3.65 -12.10
N ALA A 222 -4.97 -3.29 -13.07
CA ALA A 222 -5.34 -2.37 -14.16
C ALA A 222 -6.48 -2.90 -15.05
N PHE A 223 -6.57 -4.21 -15.29
CA PHE A 223 -7.71 -4.82 -15.97
C PHE A 223 -8.98 -4.78 -15.13
N LEU A 224 -8.88 -5.12 -13.84
CA LEU A 224 -10.03 -5.08 -12.92
C LEU A 224 -10.65 -3.68 -12.82
N GLU A 225 -9.83 -2.64 -12.71
CA GLU A 225 -10.33 -1.25 -12.68
C GLU A 225 -11.17 -0.91 -13.92
N ARG A 226 -10.81 -1.44 -15.10
CA ARG A 226 -11.54 -1.20 -16.35
C ARG A 226 -12.87 -1.97 -16.44
N THR A 227 -13.11 -2.97 -15.59
CA THR A 227 -14.39 -3.67 -15.50
C THR A 227 -15.49 -2.87 -14.79
N GLY A 228 -15.14 -1.74 -14.15
CA GLY A 228 -16.07 -0.96 -13.33
C GLY A 228 -16.28 -1.54 -11.91
N ILE A 229 -15.39 -2.42 -11.46
CA ILE A 229 -15.49 -3.07 -10.14
C ILE A 229 -15.48 -2.06 -8.99
N SER A 230 -14.74 -0.96 -9.11
CA SER A 230 -14.69 0.08 -8.09
C SER A 230 -16.05 0.73 -7.85
N ASN A 231 -16.80 1.03 -8.92
CA ASN A 231 -18.15 1.55 -8.81
C ASN A 231 -19.11 0.50 -8.19
N PHE A 232 -18.95 -0.77 -8.56
CA PHE A 232 -19.71 -1.86 -7.94
C PHE A 232 -19.43 -1.93 -6.43
N PHE A 233 -18.19 -1.80 -5.98
CA PHE A 233 -17.83 -1.80 -4.56
C PHE A 233 -18.44 -0.63 -3.79
N ILE A 234 -18.42 0.58 -4.36
CA ILE A 234 -19.07 1.76 -3.75
C ILE A 234 -20.58 1.55 -3.63
N GLN A 235 -21.23 1.02 -4.67
CA GLN A 235 -22.66 0.73 -4.62
C GLN A 235 -22.99 -0.38 -3.62
N LEU A 236 -22.17 -1.42 -3.52
CA LEU A 236 -22.30 -2.50 -2.54
C LEU A 236 -22.18 -1.94 -1.11
N ALA A 237 -21.19 -1.12 -0.86
CA ALA A 237 -21.01 -0.46 0.44
C ALA A 237 -22.21 0.44 0.80
N ASN A 238 -22.77 1.17 -0.17
CA ASN A 238 -24.01 1.94 0.01
C ASN A 238 -25.20 1.07 0.41
N CYS A 239 -25.38 -0.09 -0.23
CA CYS A 239 -26.45 -1.03 0.12
C CYS A 239 -26.29 -1.55 1.56
N ILE A 240 -25.06 -1.84 2.00
CA ILE A 240 -24.77 -2.44 3.31
C ILE A 240 -24.90 -1.41 4.42
N ALA A 241 -24.23 -0.27 4.28
CA ALA A 241 -24.01 0.67 5.36
C ALA A 241 -24.70 2.04 5.22
N GLY A 242 -25.13 2.38 4.01
CA GLY A 242 -25.63 3.73 3.70
C GLY A 242 -26.82 4.19 4.54
N LYS A 243 -27.74 3.30 4.88
CA LYS A 243 -28.95 3.61 5.67
C LYS A 243 -28.73 3.91 7.16
N TYR A 244 -27.60 3.49 7.70
CA TYR A 244 -27.33 3.63 9.13
C TYR A 244 -26.77 5.03 9.47
N ALA A 245 -26.90 5.44 10.73
CA ALA A 245 -26.31 6.68 11.23
C ALA A 245 -24.84 6.80 10.82
N GLY A 246 -24.48 7.93 10.19
CA GLY A 246 -23.16 8.13 9.62
C GLY A 246 -22.89 7.28 8.38
N GLY A 247 -23.93 6.91 7.63
CA GLY A 247 -23.86 6.07 6.44
C GLY A 247 -22.73 6.39 5.48
N PRO A 248 -22.59 7.64 5.00
CA PRO A 248 -21.53 8.02 4.05
C PRO A 248 -20.11 7.67 4.50
N ALA A 249 -19.77 7.90 5.76
CA ALA A 249 -18.45 7.58 6.26
C ALA A 249 -18.24 6.06 6.44
N LYS A 250 -19.26 5.31 6.80
CA LYS A 250 -19.22 3.84 6.82
C LYS A 250 -19.09 3.25 5.43
N VAL A 251 -19.75 3.87 4.45
CA VAL A 251 -19.60 3.52 3.03
C VAL A 251 -18.17 3.76 2.57
N ALA A 252 -17.56 4.90 2.94
CA ALA A 252 -16.16 5.18 2.65
C ALA A 252 -15.24 4.08 3.20
N VAL A 253 -15.42 3.67 4.47
CA VAL A 253 -14.61 2.61 5.10
C VAL A 253 -14.72 1.29 4.32
N ILE A 254 -15.94 0.86 4.00
CA ILE A 254 -16.16 -0.44 3.32
C ILE A 254 -15.70 -0.37 1.86
N SER A 255 -16.04 0.69 1.11
CA SER A 255 -15.65 0.82 -0.29
C SER A 255 -14.15 0.94 -0.46
N SER A 256 -13.47 1.71 0.41
CA SER A 256 -12.01 1.85 0.35
C SER A 256 -11.28 0.57 0.78
N ALA A 257 -11.85 -0.22 1.70
CA ALA A 257 -11.33 -1.56 1.98
C ALA A 257 -11.38 -2.46 0.75
N LEU A 258 -12.52 -2.48 0.06
CA LEU A 258 -12.75 -3.32 -1.11
C LEU A 258 -11.96 -2.83 -2.35
N CYS A 259 -11.89 -1.52 -2.59
CA CYS A 259 -11.10 -0.97 -3.70
C CYS A 259 -9.61 -1.08 -3.41
N GLY A 260 -9.19 -0.81 -2.17
CA GLY A 260 -7.79 -0.85 -1.74
C GLY A 260 -7.16 -2.23 -1.85
N MET A 261 -7.94 -3.32 -1.62
CA MET A 261 -7.45 -4.68 -1.81
C MET A 261 -7.08 -4.99 -3.27
N VAL A 262 -7.57 -4.20 -4.23
CA VAL A 262 -7.28 -4.36 -5.67
C VAL A 262 -6.19 -3.41 -6.12
N SER A 263 -6.25 -2.13 -5.70
CA SER A 263 -5.31 -1.08 -6.14
C SER A 263 -3.93 -1.21 -5.49
N GLY A 264 -3.86 -1.67 -4.24
CA GLY A 264 -2.61 -1.78 -3.48
C GLY A 264 -1.89 -0.45 -3.19
N SER A 265 -2.48 0.69 -3.52
CA SER A 265 -1.94 2.05 -3.31
C SER A 265 -2.84 2.86 -2.39
N SER A 266 -2.32 3.35 -1.27
CA SER A 266 -3.06 4.20 -0.33
C SER A 266 -3.47 5.52 -0.97
N VAL A 267 -2.55 6.21 -1.65
CA VAL A 267 -2.80 7.51 -2.29
C VAL A 267 -3.75 7.35 -3.47
N GLY A 268 -3.48 6.38 -4.35
CA GLY A 268 -4.32 6.09 -5.52
C GLY A 268 -5.76 5.76 -5.10
N ASN A 269 -5.93 4.91 -4.09
CA ASN A 269 -7.24 4.56 -3.55
C ASN A 269 -7.94 5.77 -2.91
N THR A 270 -7.23 6.57 -2.09
CA THR A 270 -7.77 7.80 -1.48
C THR A 270 -8.31 8.77 -2.52
N VAL A 271 -7.65 8.90 -3.67
CA VAL A 271 -8.12 9.80 -4.72
C VAL A 271 -9.28 9.20 -5.50
N THR A 272 -9.21 7.91 -5.85
CA THR A 272 -10.25 7.24 -6.64
C THR A 272 -11.57 7.15 -5.88
N THR A 273 -11.57 6.59 -4.67
CA THR A 273 -12.80 6.44 -3.87
C THR A 273 -13.18 7.76 -3.20
N GLY A 274 -12.20 8.53 -2.74
CA GLY A 274 -12.42 9.79 -2.03
C GLY A 274 -13.01 10.90 -2.89
N SER A 275 -12.80 10.87 -4.22
CA SER A 275 -13.48 11.80 -5.14
C SER A 275 -15.02 11.69 -5.04
N VAL A 276 -15.54 10.53 -4.65
CA VAL A 276 -16.98 10.27 -4.46
C VAL A 276 -17.38 10.35 -2.98
N THR A 277 -16.63 9.69 -2.11
CA THR A 277 -17.01 9.50 -0.71
C THR A 277 -16.79 10.74 0.16
N ILE A 278 -15.74 11.53 -0.10
CA ILE A 278 -15.46 12.76 0.67
C ILE A 278 -16.56 13.82 0.48
N PRO A 279 -16.97 14.17 -0.77
CA PRO A 279 -18.13 15.04 -0.96
C PRO A 279 -19.39 14.51 -0.26
N MET A 280 -19.70 13.23 -0.40
CA MET A 280 -20.86 12.59 0.23
C MET A 280 -20.82 12.68 1.76
N MET A 281 -19.66 12.57 2.40
CA MET A 281 -19.51 12.78 3.85
C MET A 281 -19.71 14.24 4.23
N LYS A 282 -19.17 15.19 3.47
CA LYS A 282 -19.32 16.63 3.73
C LYS A 282 -20.79 17.07 3.63
N ASP A 283 -21.51 16.59 2.63
CA ASP A 283 -22.94 16.90 2.43
C ASP A 283 -23.82 16.38 3.58
N THR A 284 -23.37 15.34 4.28
CA THR A 284 -24.06 14.79 5.46
C THR A 284 -23.71 15.54 6.76
N GLY A 285 -22.75 16.48 6.73
CA GLY A 285 -22.39 17.31 7.88
C GLY A 285 -21.09 16.93 8.60
N TYR A 286 -20.28 16.01 8.04
CA TYR A 286 -18.95 15.75 8.58
C TYR A 286 -18.00 16.92 8.27
N LYS A 287 -17.08 17.19 9.21
CA LYS A 287 -16.02 18.19 9.00
C LYS A 287 -15.11 17.76 7.85
N PRO A 288 -14.65 18.71 7.00
CA PRO A 288 -13.77 18.39 5.87
C PRO A 288 -12.51 17.61 6.27
N GLU A 289 -11.85 17.98 7.38
CA GLU A 289 -10.66 17.28 7.88
C GLU A 289 -10.97 15.83 8.28
N PHE A 290 -12.15 15.60 8.87
CA PHE A 290 -12.59 14.26 9.26
C PHE A 290 -12.92 13.41 8.03
N ALA A 291 -13.62 13.96 7.04
CA ALA A 291 -13.96 13.25 5.81
C ALA A 291 -12.70 12.82 5.03
N GLY A 292 -11.74 13.73 4.87
CA GLY A 292 -10.44 13.40 4.26
C GLY A 292 -9.65 12.37 5.07
N ALA A 293 -9.73 12.42 6.40
CA ALA A 293 -9.04 11.49 7.30
C ALA A 293 -9.64 10.08 7.27
N VAL A 294 -10.96 9.94 7.24
CA VAL A 294 -11.65 8.64 7.11
C VAL A 294 -11.23 7.96 5.82
N GLU A 295 -11.24 8.69 4.72
CA GLU A 295 -10.87 8.15 3.43
C GLU A 295 -9.41 7.71 3.40
N ALA A 296 -8.48 8.57 3.87
CA ALA A 296 -7.06 8.27 3.91
C ALA A 296 -6.73 7.05 4.79
N ALA A 297 -7.32 6.99 5.99
CA ALA A 297 -7.13 5.86 6.90
C ALA A 297 -7.67 4.55 6.28
N SER A 298 -8.88 4.59 5.71
CA SER A 298 -9.48 3.40 5.09
C SER A 298 -8.72 2.93 3.86
N SER A 299 -8.26 3.86 3.02
CA SER A 299 -7.45 3.55 1.84
C SER A 299 -6.09 2.95 2.19
N THR A 300 -5.46 3.44 3.26
CA THR A 300 -4.20 2.87 3.77
C THR A 300 -4.39 1.43 4.23
N GLY A 301 -5.50 1.14 4.93
CA GLY A 301 -5.86 -0.22 5.32
C GLY A 301 -6.12 -1.18 4.15
N GLY A 302 -6.47 -0.67 2.98
CA GLY A 302 -6.64 -1.48 1.78
C GLY A 302 -5.38 -2.29 1.42
N GLN A 303 -4.19 -1.80 1.74
CA GLN A 303 -2.93 -2.49 1.48
C GLN A 303 -2.72 -3.75 2.34
N ILE A 304 -3.40 -3.87 3.48
CA ILE A 304 -3.38 -5.07 4.33
C ILE A 304 -4.61 -5.96 4.12
N MET A 305 -5.58 -5.53 3.32
CA MET A 305 -6.81 -6.28 3.08
C MET A 305 -6.62 -7.37 2.03
N PRO A 306 -6.78 -8.65 2.38
CA PRO A 306 -6.75 -9.74 1.40
C PRO A 306 -7.88 -9.57 0.34
N PRO A 307 -7.71 -10.14 -0.89
CA PRO A 307 -6.74 -11.16 -1.28
C PRO A 307 -5.47 -10.65 -1.95
N ILE A 308 -5.45 -9.43 -2.57
CA ILE A 308 -4.28 -8.99 -3.34
C ILE A 308 -3.30 -8.26 -2.43
N MET A 309 -3.83 -7.41 -1.53
CA MET A 309 -3.00 -6.61 -0.61
C MET A 309 -2.09 -5.63 -1.38
N GLY A 310 -1.16 -4.99 -0.73
CA GLY A 310 -0.09 -4.25 -1.42
C GLY A 310 1.01 -5.17 -1.94
N ALA A 311 1.81 -4.68 -2.90
CA ALA A 311 2.92 -5.43 -3.49
C ALA A 311 3.94 -5.98 -2.46
N ALA A 312 4.04 -5.35 -1.29
CA ALA A 312 4.87 -5.79 -0.18
C ALA A 312 4.49 -7.17 0.39
N ALA A 313 3.22 -7.58 0.28
CA ALA A 313 2.79 -8.89 0.77
C ALA A 313 3.36 -10.06 -0.05
N PHE A 314 3.60 -9.85 -1.35
CA PHE A 314 4.29 -10.83 -2.19
C PHE A 314 5.76 -10.99 -1.79
N LEU A 315 6.40 -9.87 -1.47
CA LEU A 315 7.76 -9.86 -0.94
C LEU A 315 7.83 -10.57 0.41
N MET A 316 6.82 -10.37 1.27
CA MET A 316 6.74 -11.05 2.57
C MET A 316 6.72 -12.56 2.39
N ALA A 317 5.95 -13.10 1.45
CA ALA A 317 5.88 -14.53 1.18
C ALA A 317 7.27 -15.10 0.83
N ASP A 318 8.04 -14.39 0.02
CA ASP A 318 9.38 -14.79 -0.41
C ASP A 318 10.42 -14.63 0.71
N PHE A 319 10.42 -13.52 1.45
CA PHE A 319 11.33 -13.29 2.58
C PHE A 319 11.11 -14.28 3.74
N VAL A 320 9.85 -14.62 4.02
CA VAL A 320 9.50 -15.58 5.09
C VAL A 320 9.63 -17.03 4.60
N GLY A 321 9.64 -17.26 3.28
CA GLY A 321 9.73 -18.61 2.69
C GLY A 321 8.44 -19.41 2.82
N VAL A 322 7.27 -18.74 2.79
CA VAL A 322 5.95 -19.40 2.88
C VAL A 322 5.10 -19.13 1.64
N PRO A 323 4.19 -20.02 1.26
CA PRO A 323 3.25 -19.76 0.19
C PRO A 323 2.42 -18.49 0.46
N TYR A 324 2.14 -17.72 -0.58
CA TYR A 324 1.34 -16.49 -0.46
C TYR A 324 -0.07 -16.74 0.11
N SER A 325 -0.65 -17.91 -0.15
CA SER A 325 -1.92 -18.34 0.46
C SER A 325 -1.88 -18.28 2.00
N ASN A 326 -0.75 -18.62 2.60
CA ASN A 326 -0.56 -18.52 4.04
C ASN A 326 -0.56 -17.06 4.53
N ILE A 327 -0.01 -16.14 3.74
CA ILE A 327 -0.04 -14.70 4.05
C ILE A 327 -1.49 -14.19 4.00
N ILE A 328 -2.23 -14.52 2.93
CA ILE A 328 -3.64 -14.13 2.75
C ILE A 328 -4.48 -14.54 3.96
N VAL A 329 -4.45 -15.82 4.34
CA VAL A 329 -5.29 -16.35 5.43
C VAL A 329 -4.95 -15.68 6.76
N ARG A 330 -3.67 -15.49 7.04
CA ARG A 330 -3.19 -14.90 8.30
C ARG A 330 -3.40 -13.39 8.38
N ALA A 331 -3.52 -12.70 7.25
CA ALA A 331 -3.83 -11.28 7.21
C ALA A 331 -5.30 -10.94 7.53
N ILE A 332 -6.23 -11.91 7.41
CA ILE A 332 -7.68 -11.65 7.52
C ILE A 332 -8.05 -11.04 8.88
N LEU A 333 -7.67 -11.70 9.99
CA LEU A 333 -8.07 -11.24 11.32
C LEU A 333 -7.48 -9.87 11.69
N PRO A 334 -6.18 -9.61 11.48
CA PRO A 334 -5.61 -8.29 11.70
C PRO A 334 -6.25 -7.20 10.85
N ALA A 335 -6.54 -7.48 9.56
CA ALA A 335 -7.20 -6.53 8.67
C ALA A 335 -8.63 -6.21 9.15
N LEU A 336 -9.39 -7.22 9.55
CA LEU A 336 -10.74 -7.03 10.09
C LEU A 336 -10.73 -6.15 11.35
N LEU A 337 -9.77 -6.36 12.26
CA LEU A 337 -9.63 -5.53 13.46
C LEU A 337 -9.30 -4.08 13.10
N TYR A 338 -8.44 -3.86 12.12
CA TYR A 338 -8.11 -2.53 11.62
C TYR A 338 -9.35 -1.77 11.14
N PHE A 339 -10.10 -2.36 10.20
CA PHE A 339 -11.29 -1.72 9.64
C PHE A 339 -12.41 -1.58 10.66
N THR A 340 -12.53 -2.52 11.60
CA THR A 340 -13.50 -2.42 12.69
C THR A 340 -13.17 -1.24 13.60
N GLY A 341 -11.90 -0.96 13.88
CA GLY A 341 -11.49 0.21 14.67
C GLY A 341 -11.91 1.53 14.01
N ILE A 342 -11.68 1.68 12.70
CA ILE A 342 -12.13 2.86 11.96
C ILE A 342 -13.66 2.93 11.95
N PHE A 343 -14.33 1.81 11.70
CA PHE A 343 -15.79 1.75 11.65
C PHE A 343 -16.44 2.15 12.97
N ILE A 344 -15.86 1.75 14.11
CA ILE A 344 -16.30 2.16 15.46
C ILE A 344 -16.11 3.67 15.63
N SER A 345 -14.93 4.21 15.32
CA SER A 345 -14.63 5.64 15.44
C SER A 345 -15.60 6.49 14.60
N VAL A 346 -15.82 6.10 13.35
CA VAL A 346 -16.78 6.76 12.44
C VAL A 346 -18.21 6.70 12.97
N HIS A 347 -18.61 5.57 13.55
CA HIS A 347 -19.94 5.41 14.15
C HIS A 347 -20.14 6.31 15.38
N LEU A 348 -19.13 6.40 16.23
CA LEU A 348 -19.16 7.23 17.43
C LEU A 348 -19.19 8.72 17.08
N GLU A 349 -18.37 9.16 16.12
CA GLU A 349 -18.39 10.55 15.66
C GLU A 349 -19.74 10.90 15.01
N ALA A 350 -20.34 9.99 14.21
CA ALA A 350 -21.67 10.19 13.66
C ALA A 350 -22.74 10.38 14.75
N LYS A 351 -22.71 9.54 15.79
CA LYS A 351 -23.61 9.68 16.94
C LYS A 351 -23.40 10.97 17.72
N LYS A 352 -22.15 11.36 17.90
CA LYS A 352 -21.78 12.60 18.59
C LYS A 352 -22.28 13.84 17.86
N LEU A 353 -22.28 13.81 16.53
CA LEU A 353 -22.78 14.89 15.67
C LEU A 353 -24.28 14.79 15.35
N GLY A 354 -24.95 13.70 15.75
CA GLY A 354 -26.37 13.50 15.47
C GLY A 354 -26.67 13.23 13.98
N LEU A 355 -25.70 12.70 13.21
CA LEU A 355 -25.85 12.51 11.78
C LEU A 355 -26.73 11.29 11.46
N SER A 356 -27.61 11.45 10.48
CA SER A 356 -28.45 10.38 9.92
C SER A 356 -27.74 9.58 8.84
N GLY A 357 -28.39 8.53 8.35
CA GLY A 357 -27.95 7.80 7.14
C GLY A 357 -28.45 8.46 5.86
N ILE A 358 -28.06 7.87 4.74
CA ILE A 358 -28.54 8.24 3.40
C ILE A 358 -30.03 7.88 3.30
N PRO A 359 -30.89 8.78 2.79
CA PRO A 359 -32.31 8.50 2.55
C PRO A 359 -32.49 7.25 1.69
N LYS A 360 -33.52 6.44 1.98
CA LYS A 360 -33.76 5.16 1.27
C LYS A 360 -33.94 5.34 -0.24
N GLU A 361 -34.46 6.48 -0.65
CA GLU A 361 -34.69 6.84 -2.06
C GLU A 361 -33.40 6.97 -2.87
N ASN A 362 -32.30 7.36 -2.20
CA ASN A 362 -30.99 7.55 -2.81
C ASN A 362 -30.08 6.32 -2.68
N LEU A 363 -30.56 5.23 -2.06
CA LEU A 363 -29.78 4.00 -1.93
C LEU A 363 -29.95 3.11 -3.17
N PRO A 364 -28.85 2.47 -3.65
CA PRO A 364 -28.92 1.51 -4.72
C PRO A 364 -29.83 0.32 -4.35
N VAL A 365 -30.55 -0.22 -5.34
CA VAL A 365 -31.40 -1.39 -5.13
C VAL A 365 -30.54 -2.66 -5.12
N PHE A 366 -30.43 -3.33 -3.98
CA PHE A 366 -29.61 -4.53 -3.79
C PHE A 366 -29.90 -5.63 -4.83
N LYS A 367 -31.19 -5.83 -5.21
CA LYS A 367 -31.58 -6.82 -6.22
C LYS A 367 -30.98 -6.55 -7.61
N LEU A 368 -30.80 -5.28 -7.97
CA LEU A 368 -30.13 -4.91 -9.24
C LEU A 368 -28.61 -5.10 -9.14
N LEU A 369 -28.06 -4.81 -7.99
CA LEU A 369 -26.61 -4.92 -7.76
C LEU A 369 -26.15 -6.39 -7.74
N ILE A 370 -26.94 -7.30 -7.17
CA ILE A 370 -26.61 -8.74 -7.10
C ILE A 370 -26.48 -9.36 -8.50
N ARG A 371 -27.16 -8.79 -9.50
CA ARG A 371 -26.99 -9.20 -10.90
C ARG A 371 -25.58 -8.91 -11.45
N LYS A 372 -24.84 -7.98 -10.87
CA LYS A 372 -23.47 -7.62 -11.23
C LYS A 372 -22.41 -8.33 -10.37
N ILE A 373 -22.81 -9.29 -9.51
CA ILE A 373 -21.89 -10.02 -8.60
C ILE A 373 -20.82 -10.82 -9.37
N TYR A 374 -21.09 -11.16 -10.63
CA TYR A 374 -20.13 -11.82 -11.52
C TYR A 374 -18.84 -11.02 -11.71
N LEU A 375 -18.85 -9.69 -11.48
CA LEU A 375 -17.64 -8.86 -11.50
C LEU A 375 -16.61 -9.27 -10.45
N LEU A 376 -17.03 -9.96 -9.38
CA LEU A 376 -16.15 -10.53 -8.36
C LEU A 376 -15.48 -11.84 -8.80
N LEU A 377 -15.99 -12.49 -9.87
CA LEU A 377 -15.52 -13.81 -10.27
C LEU A 377 -14.01 -13.89 -10.51
N PRO A 378 -13.33 -12.92 -11.16
CA PRO A 378 -11.88 -12.96 -11.31
C PRO A 378 -11.14 -12.97 -9.97
N LEU A 379 -11.60 -12.19 -8.99
CA LEU A 379 -11.02 -12.14 -7.64
C LEU A 379 -11.26 -13.44 -6.87
N VAL A 380 -12.49 -13.96 -6.90
CA VAL A 380 -12.85 -15.21 -6.21
C VAL A 380 -12.07 -16.39 -6.79
N MET A 381 -11.98 -16.48 -8.11
CA MET A 381 -11.23 -17.55 -8.78
C MET A 381 -9.73 -17.43 -8.49
N LEU A 382 -9.17 -16.22 -8.46
CA LEU A 382 -7.79 -16.01 -8.05
C LEU A 382 -7.52 -16.58 -6.64
N VAL A 383 -8.39 -16.27 -5.67
CA VAL A 383 -8.27 -16.79 -4.30
C VAL A 383 -8.36 -18.31 -4.28
N ILE A 384 -9.35 -18.91 -4.98
CA ILE A 384 -9.51 -20.36 -5.04
C ILE A 384 -8.26 -21.02 -5.64
N TRP A 385 -7.76 -20.52 -6.77
CA TRP A 385 -6.59 -21.10 -7.44
C TRP A 385 -5.31 -21.01 -6.59
N VAL A 386 -5.10 -19.88 -5.91
CA VAL A 386 -3.91 -19.67 -5.07
C VAL A 386 -4.03 -20.41 -3.74
N SER A 387 -5.17 -20.30 -3.03
CA SER A 387 -5.35 -20.92 -1.72
C SER A 387 -5.50 -22.44 -1.79
N GLY A 388 -6.09 -22.95 -2.87
CA GLY A 388 -6.22 -24.39 -3.11
C GLY A 388 -4.94 -25.03 -3.67
N ASN A 389 -3.87 -24.25 -3.90
CA ASN A 389 -2.63 -24.71 -4.55
C ASN A 389 -2.85 -25.39 -5.91
N TYR A 390 -3.93 -25.04 -6.64
CA TYR A 390 -4.22 -25.62 -7.96
C TYR A 390 -3.21 -25.18 -9.02
N MET A 391 -2.65 -23.98 -8.86
CA MET A 391 -1.64 -23.43 -9.76
C MET A 391 -0.75 -22.39 -9.09
N THR A 392 0.36 -22.04 -9.74
CA THR A 392 1.25 -20.98 -9.24
C THR A 392 0.56 -19.61 -9.28
N MET A 393 0.98 -18.70 -8.39
CA MET A 393 0.43 -17.34 -8.32
C MET A 393 0.44 -16.61 -9.67
N GLN A 394 1.51 -16.77 -10.43
CA GLN A 394 1.68 -16.14 -11.75
C GLN A 394 0.62 -16.62 -12.73
N LYS A 395 0.42 -17.94 -12.81
CA LYS A 395 -0.60 -18.53 -13.67
C LYS A 395 -2.00 -18.10 -13.24
N ALA A 396 -2.28 -18.12 -11.93
CA ALA A 396 -3.54 -17.69 -11.38
C ALA A 396 -3.86 -16.23 -11.74
N ALA A 397 -2.90 -15.32 -11.56
CA ALA A 397 -3.07 -13.90 -11.92
C ALA A 397 -3.26 -13.70 -13.43
N SER A 398 -2.51 -14.42 -14.26
CA SER A 398 -2.63 -14.32 -15.72
C SER A 398 -4.00 -14.86 -16.22
N TYR A 399 -4.49 -15.95 -15.66
CA TYR A 399 -5.84 -16.44 -15.98
C TYR A 399 -6.92 -15.52 -15.45
N ALA A 400 -6.71 -14.87 -14.30
CA ALA A 400 -7.63 -13.88 -13.77
C ALA A 400 -7.71 -12.63 -14.67
N ILE A 401 -6.62 -12.22 -15.35
CA ILE A 401 -6.65 -11.17 -16.39
C ILE A 401 -7.60 -11.59 -17.52
N VAL A 402 -7.41 -12.79 -18.07
CA VAL A 402 -8.28 -13.30 -19.15
C VAL A 402 -9.74 -13.38 -18.67
N LEU A 403 -9.96 -13.90 -17.47
CA LEU A 403 -11.30 -14.01 -16.89
C LEU A 403 -11.95 -12.63 -16.67
N SER A 404 -11.19 -11.60 -16.30
CA SER A 404 -11.71 -10.22 -16.16
C SER A 404 -12.20 -9.66 -17.50
N VAL A 405 -11.51 -9.95 -18.58
CA VAL A 405 -11.96 -9.59 -19.94
C VAL A 405 -13.25 -10.34 -20.29
N ILE A 406 -13.29 -11.65 -20.08
CA ILE A 406 -14.48 -12.49 -20.38
C ILE A 406 -15.69 -11.99 -19.58
N VAL A 407 -15.51 -11.76 -18.28
CA VAL A 407 -16.58 -11.29 -17.38
C VAL A 407 -17.10 -9.93 -17.80
N SER A 408 -16.22 -9.03 -18.25
CA SER A 408 -16.61 -7.69 -18.71
C SER A 408 -17.52 -7.72 -19.95
N LEU A 409 -17.48 -8.78 -20.75
CA LEU A 409 -18.33 -8.90 -21.94
C LEU A 409 -19.83 -8.99 -21.60
N PHE A 410 -20.15 -9.40 -20.36
CA PHE A 410 -21.52 -9.48 -19.87
C PHE A 410 -22.04 -8.13 -19.35
N ASP A 411 -21.16 -7.13 -19.07
CA ASP A 411 -21.55 -5.78 -18.66
C ASP A 411 -21.66 -4.86 -19.88
N LYS A 412 -22.88 -4.47 -20.24
CA LYS A 412 -23.12 -3.56 -21.38
C LYS A 412 -22.51 -2.16 -21.17
N GLU A 413 -22.43 -1.70 -19.90
CA GLU A 413 -21.94 -0.35 -19.56
C GLU A 413 -20.41 -0.28 -19.53
N ASN A 414 -19.75 -1.33 -19.01
CA ASN A 414 -18.31 -1.37 -18.78
C ASN A 414 -17.58 -2.40 -19.64
N ARG A 415 -18.18 -2.82 -20.75
CA ARG A 415 -17.56 -3.79 -21.66
C ARG A 415 -16.15 -3.39 -22.03
N ILE A 416 -15.20 -4.30 -21.83
CA ILE A 416 -13.81 -4.10 -22.24
C ILE A 416 -13.70 -4.33 -23.76
N SER A 417 -13.51 -3.25 -24.50
CA SER A 417 -13.16 -3.27 -25.93
C SER A 417 -11.65 -3.50 -26.10
N VAL A 418 -11.20 -3.80 -27.31
CA VAL A 418 -9.77 -3.93 -27.63
C VAL A 418 -9.00 -2.68 -27.20
N THR A 419 -9.57 -1.49 -27.39
CA THR A 419 -8.95 -0.24 -26.95
C THR A 419 -8.77 -0.20 -25.44
N LYS A 420 -9.80 -0.61 -24.65
CA LYS A 420 -9.70 -0.69 -23.19
C LYS A 420 -8.71 -1.76 -22.73
N CYS A 421 -8.55 -2.88 -23.47
CA CYS A 421 -7.50 -3.86 -23.20
C CYS A 421 -6.11 -3.25 -23.35
N ILE A 422 -5.90 -2.50 -24.44
CA ILE A 422 -4.64 -1.79 -24.69
C ILE A 422 -4.41 -0.72 -23.60
N ASP A 423 -5.45 0.01 -23.18
CA ASP A 423 -5.36 0.97 -22.08
C ASP A 423 -5.00 0.30 -20.74
N ALA A 424 -5.53 -0.89 -20.47
CA ALA A 424 -5.20 -1.66 -19.27
C ALA A 424 -3.75 -2.15 -19.29
N LEU A 425 -3.27 -2.67 -20.42
CA LEU A 425 -1.87 -3.07 -20.58
C LEU A 425 -0.90 -1.87 -20.45
N GLU A 426 -1.25 -0.72 -21.04
CA GLU A 426 -0.49 0.51 -20.88
C GLU A 426 -0.42 0.95 -19.41
N ALA A 427 -1.58 1.01 -18.74
CA ALA A 427 -1.67 1.40 -17.34
C ALA A 427 -0.90 0.42 -16.42
N GLY A 428 -1.06 -0.88 -16.66
CA GLY A 428 -0.30 -1.92 -15.95
C GLY A 428 1.20 -1.77 -16.13
N GLY A 429 1.68 -1.65 -17.38
CA GLY A 429 3.11 -1.47 -17.68
C GLY A 429 3.69 -0.20 -17.04
N ARG A 430 2.90 0.87 -16.99
CA ARG A 430 3.29 2.12 -16.32
C ARG A 430 3.37 1.98 -14.81
N GLY A 431 2.39 1.33 -14.18
CA GLY A 431 2.34 1.13 -12.73
C GLY A 431 3.48 0.25 -12.19
N VAL A 432 4.08 -0.59 -13.03
CA VAL A 432 5.23 -1.41 -12.63
C VAL A 432 6.51 -0.59 -12.46
N ILE A 433 6.67 0.53 -13.20
CA ILE A 433 7.95 1.25 -13.26
C ILE A 433 8.42 1.70 -11.88
N SER A 434 7.57 2.39 -11.14
CA SER A 434 7.89 2.92 -9.81
C SER A 434 8.22 1.81 -8.81
N VAL A 435 7.45 0.74 -8.83
CA VAL A 435 7.65 -0.43 -7.94
C VAL A 435 8.96 -1.14 -8.28
N ALA A 436 9.25 -1.39 -9.55
CA ALA A 436 10.48 -2.05 -9.97
C ALA A 436 11.74 -1.24 -9.62
N VAL A 437 11.69 0.06 -9.86
CA VAL A 437 12.79 0.99 -9.54
C VAL A 437 12.98 1.08 -8.03
N ALA A 438 11.90 1.15 -7.25
CA ALA A 438 11.95 1.15 -5.80
C ALA A 438 12.53 -0.16 -5.25
N CYS A 439 12.17 -1.31 -5.83
CA CYS A 439 12.77 -2.62 -5.51
C CYS A 439 14.26 -2.67 -5.81
N GLY A 440 14.69 -2.07 -6.94
CA GLY A 440 16.12 -2.00 -7.28
C GLY A 440 16.94 -1.18 -6.28
N VAL A 441 16.42 -0.03 -5.84
CA VAL A 441 17.09 0.79 -4.81
C VAL A 441 17.03 0.14 -3.43
N ALA A 442 15.92 -0.53 -3.09
CA ALA A 442 15.84 -1.31 -1.86
C ALA A 442 16.92 -2.43 -1.86
N GLY A 443 17.21 -3.02 -3.02
CA GLY A 443 18.32 -3.96 -3.20
C GLY A 443 19.69 -3.29 -2.96
N ILE A 444 19.91 -2.05 -3.41
CA ILE A 444 21.13 -1.29 -3.11
C ILE A 444 21.28 -1.10 -1.59
N ILE A 445 20.21 -0.70 -0.90
CA ILE A 445 20.21 -0.50 0.55
C ILE A 445 20.51 -1.80 1.28
N SER A 446 19.75 -2.87 0.97
CA SER A 446 19.92 -4.19 1.60
C SER A 446 21.32 -4.75 1.35
N GLY A 447 21.84 -4.66 0.10
CA GLY A 447 23.19 -5.10 -0.25
C GLY A 447 24.26 -4.31 0.53
N SER A 448 24.11 -3.00 0.64
CA SER A 448 25.05 -2.16 1.43
C SER A 448 25.06 -2.57 2.91
N ILE A 449 23.90 -2.83 3.51
CA ILE A 449 23.75 -3.29 4.89
C ILE A 449 24.38 -4.67 5.10
N THR A 450 24.12 -5.60 4.17
CA THR A 450 24.66 -6.97 4.24
C THR A 450 26.18 -6.99 4.10
N MET A 451 26.74 -6.26 3.13
CA MET A 451 28.18 -6.21 2.88
C MET A 451 28.95 -5.60 4.05
N THR A 452 28.36 -4.67 4.79
CA THR A 452 29.01 -3.99 5.92
C THR A 452 28.81 -4.69 7.24
N GLY A 453 27.93 -5.68 7.33
CA GLY A 453 27.55 -6.32 8.59
C GLY A 453 26.71 -5.43 9.52
N LEU A 454 26.32 -4.23 9.08
CA LEU A 454 25.58 -3.24 9.87
C LEU A 454 24.26 -3.80 10.43
N ALA A 455 23.64 -4.78 9.75
CA ALA A 455 22.44 -5.43 10.26
C ALA A 455 22.69 -6.04 11.65
N ASN A 456 23.82 -6.72 11.85
CA ASN A 456 24.17 -7.34 13.14
C ASN A 456 24.43 -6.27 14.23
N ASP A 457 25.07 -5.16 13.86
CA ASP A 457 25.35 -4.07 14.80
C ASP A 457 24.06 -3.38 15.25
N LEU A 458 23.13 -3.13 14.31
CA LEU A 458 21.80 -2.58 14.62
C LEU A 458 21.00 -3.54 15.52
N ILE A 459 21.01 -4.85 15.21
CA ILE A 459 20.32 -5.86 16.01
C ILE A 459 20.88 -5.89 17.42
N ASN A 460 22.20 -5.98 17.58
CA ASN A 460 22.84 -6.03 18.87
C ASN A 460 22.64 -4.72 19.69
N GLY A 461 22.69 -3.57 19.01
CA GLY A 461 22.40 -2.27 19.62
C GLY A 461 20.98 -2.19 20.18
N ILE A 462 19.97 -2.57 19.40
CA ILE A 462 18.57 -2.52 19.86
C ILE A 462 18.31 -3.54 20.97
N ILE A 463 18.85 -4.77 20.88
CA ILE A 463 18.72 -5.77 21.92
C ILE A 463 19.36 -5.30 23.22
N SER A 464 20.54 -4.67 23.16
CA SER A 464 21.22 -4.10 24.31
C SER A 464 20.38 -3.01 24.99
N VAL A 465 19.85 -2.06 24.22
CA VAL A 465 18.97 -0.99 24.73
C VAL A 465 17.66 -1.56 25.29
N ALA A 466 17.10 -2.59 24.62
CA ALA A 466 15.87 -3.25 25.07
C ALA A 466 16.05 -4.02 26.39
N ASN A 467 17.27 -4.33 26.77
CA ASN A 467 17.60 -5.08 27.99
C ASN A 467 16.73 -6.34 28.16
N GLY A 468 16.55 -7.10 27.09
CA GLY A 468 15.73 -8.31 27.04
C GLY A 468 14.20 -8.12 27.10
N LYS A 469 13.70 -6.87 27.18
CA LYS A 469 12.26 -6.58 27.22
C LYS A 469 11.70 -6.43 25.81
N LEU A 470 10.86 -7.39 25.39
CA LEU A 470 10.24 -7.40 24.06
C LEU A 470 9.49 -6.11 23.72
N ILE A 471 8.73 -5.54 24.67
CA ILE A 471 7.96 -4.31 24.45
C ILE A 471 8.84 -3.13 24.05
N ILE A 472 10.04 -3.01 24.60
CA ILE A 472 10.99 -1.94 24.28
C ILE A 472 11.53 -2.16 22.85
N ALA A 473 11.88 -3.40 22.51
CA ALA A 473 12.32 -3.72 21.14
C ALA A 473 11.24 -3.43 20.10
N LEU A 474 9.97 -3.79 20.39
CA LEU A 474 8.84 -3.48 19.53
C LEU A 474 8.64 -1.97 19.36
N LEU A 475 8.71 -1.18 20.45
CA LEU A 475 8.60 0.28 20.39
C LEU A 475 9.73 0.92 19.56
N LEU A 476 10.96 0.50 19.76
CA LEU A 476 12.12 0.98 18.99
C LEU A 476 12.00 0.60 17.51
N THR A 477 11.60 -0.64 17.23
CA THR A 477 11.36 -1.12 15.86
C THR A 477 10.24 -0.34 15.19
N MET A 478 9.13 -0.07 15.88
CA MET A 478 8.05 0.78 15.39
C MET A 478 8.55 2.16 14.98
N LEU A 479 9.32 2.82 15.86
CA LEU A 479 9.88 4.14 15.58
C LEU A 479 10.81 4.11 14.37
N CYS A 480 11.69 3.11 14.27
CA CYS A 480 12.56 2.91 13.11
C CYS A 480 11.73 2.75 11.84
N CYS A 481 10.69 1.92 11.87
CA CYS A 481 9.82 1.67 10.71
C CYS A 481 9.10 2.95 10.25
N ILE A 482 8.56 3.74 11.18
CA ILE A 482 7.89 5.00 10.86
C ILE A 482 8.90 5.99 10.25
N VAL A 483 10.08 6.13 10.83
CA VAL A 483 11.11 7.06 10.34
C VAL A 483 11.63 6.65 8.96
N LEU A 484 11.96 5.37 8.77
CA LEU A 484 12.44 4.86 7.47
C LEU A 484 11.34 4.89 6.40
N GLY A 485 10.07 4.78 6.83
CA GLY A 485 8.91 4.79 5.94
C GLY A 485 8.49 6.16 5.43
N MET A 486 9.02 7.24 5.99
CA MET A 486 8.61 8.60 5.61
C MET A 486 8.90 8.92 4.15
N GLY A 487 7.84 8.99 3.33
CA GLY A 487 7.93 9.37 1.91
C GLY A 487 8.57 8.31 1.01
N VAL A 488 8.61 7.07 1.46
CA VAL A 488 9.08 5.91 0.68
C VAL A 488 7.87 5.07 0.30
N PRO A 489 7.74 4.60 -0.95
CA PRO A 489 6.66 3.68 -1.34
C PRO A 489 6.64 2.43 -0.47
N THR A 490 5.46 1.94 -0.13
CA THR A 490 5.25 0.84 0.83
C THR A 490 6.08 -0.40 0.50
N THR A 491 6.21 -0.74 -0.78
CA THR A 491 6.99 -1.90 -1.25
C THR A 491 8.47 -1.78 -0.90
N ALA A 492 9.08 -0.63 -1.22
CA ALA A 492 10.50 -0.38 -0.92
C ALA A 492 10.73 -0.25 0.59
N ASN A 493 9.82 0.44 1.28
CA ASN A 493 9.85 0.58 2.73
C ASN A 493 9.85 -0.79 3.41
N TYR A 494 8.93 -1.68 3.01
CA TYR A 494 8.90 -3.05 3.53
C TYR A 494 10.23 -3.80 3.26
N CYS A 495 10.81 -3.70 2.06
CA CYS A 495 12.09 -4.36 1.76
C CYS A 495 13.21 -3.92 2.70
N ILE A 496 13.32 -2.62 2.96
CA ILE A 496 14.32 -2.06 3.88
C ILE A 496 14.10 -2.61 5.29
N MET A 497 12.87 -2.56 5.78
CA MET A 497 12.53 -3.00 7.13
C MET A 497 12.62 -4.52 7.31
N ALA A 498 12.28 -5.29 6.29
CA ALA A 498 12.44 -6.75 6.29
C ALA A 498 13.91 -7.16 6.45
N ALA A 499 14.83 -6.39 5.86
CA ALA A 499 16.26 -6.64 5.96
C ALA A 499 16.88 -6.11 7.27
N THR A 500 16.34 -5.03 7.85
CA THR A 500 16.95 -4.34 9.00
C THR A 500 16.22 -4.58 10.32
N CYS A 501 14.90 -4.43 10.33
CA CYS A 501 14.08 -4.38 11.54
C CYS A 501 13.45 -5.74 11.90
N ALA A 502 12.97 -6.50 10.90
CA ALA A 502 12.34 -7.79 11.18
C ALA A 502 13.28 -8.79 11.88
N PRO A 503 14.58 -8.91 11.52
CA PRO A 503 15.50 -9.82 12.20
C PRO A 503 15.71 -9.49 13.70
N ILE A 504 15.54 -8.23 14.09
CA ILE A 504 15.63 -7.80 15.50
C ILE A 504 14.55 -8.52 16.33
N LEU A 505 13.31 -8.46 15.85
CA LEU A 505 12.16 -9.05 16.52
C LEU A 505 12.25 -10.59 16.54
N VAL A 506 12.75 -11.18 15.45
CA VAL A 506 12.98 -12.63 15.38
C VAL A 506 14.00 -13.07 16.43
N ARG A 507 15.11 -12.34 16.62
CA ARG A 507 16.09 -12.63 17.68
C ARG A 507 15.54 -12.42 19.09
N MET A 508 14.52 -11.57 19.24
CA MET A 508 13.80 -11.39 20.51
C MET A 508 12.71 -12.46 20.76
N GLY A 509 12.63 -13.48 19.91
CA GLY A 509 11.70 -14.61 20.05
C GLY A 509 10.35 -14.44 19.38
N VAL A 510 10.13 -13.38 18.61
CA VAL A 510 8.91 -13.21 17.81
C VAL A 510 8.96 -14.15 16.61
N PRO A 511 7.89 -14.91 16.30
CA PRO A 511 7.84 -15.72 15.10
C PRO A 511 8.12 -14.90 13.84
N THR A 512 8.89 -15.46 12.90
CA THR A 512 9.35 -14.75 11.70
C THR A 512 8.20 -14.05 10.97
N LEU A 513 7.08 -14.74 10.76
CA LEU A 513 5.92 -14.17 10.08
C LEU A 513 5.32 -12.98 10.86
N ALA A 514 5.21 -13.09 12.19
CA ALA A 514 4.69 -11.99 13.02
C ALA A 514 5.62 -10.77 12.97
N ALA A 515 6.95 -10.98 13.01
CA ALA A 515 7.93 -9.92 12.85
C ALA A 515 7.80 -9.21 11.49
N HIS A 516 7.60 -9.97 10.40
CA HIS A 516 7.39 -9.42 9.07
C HIS A 516 6.05 -8.69 8.92
N PHE A 517 4.97 -9.19 9.50
CA PHE A 517 3.70 -8.45 9.58
C PHE A 517 3.84 -7.17 10.40
N PHE A 518 4.60 -7.19 11.50
CA PHE A 518 4.84 -6.01 12.34
C PHE A 518 5.49 -4.88 11.53
N VAL A 519 6.59 -5.17 10.86
CA VAL A 519 7.28 -4.15 10.06
C VAL A 519 6.45 -3.71 8.84
N PHE A 520 5.65 -4.59 8.25
CA PHE A 520 4.75 -4.25 7.17
C PHE A 520 3.65 -3.27 7.63
N TYR A 521 3.01 -3.53 8.77
CA TYR A 521 2.00 -2.64 9.34
C TYR A 521 2.55 -1.25 9.61
N PHE A 522 3.72 -1.15 10.26
CA PHE A 522 4.34 0.16 10.51
C PHE A 522 4.91 0.81 9.24
N GLY A 523 5.18 0.03 8.22
CA GLY A 523 5.52 0.51 6.89
C GLY A 523 4.38 1.29 6.23
N ILE A 524 3.16 0.78 6.28
CA ILE A 524 2.00 1.43 5.66
C ILE A 524 1.49 2.63 6.48
N VAL A 525 1.68 2.63 7.80
CA VAL A 525 1.25 3.73 8.69
C VAL A 525 1.90 5.06 8.33
N ALA A 526 3.09 5.04 7.73
CA ALA A 526 3.78 6.25 7.30
C ALA A 526 2.93 7.12 6.34
N ASP A 527 2.02 6.51 5.56
CA ASP A 527 1.13 7.21 4.62
C ASP A 527 0.03 8.04 5.30
N ILE A 528 -0.21 7.83 6.59
CA ILE A 528 -1.19 8.58 7.40
C ILE A 528 -0.57 9.28 8.60
N THR A 529 0.70 8.99 8.93
CA THR A 529 1.37 9.61 10.09
C THR A 529 1.83 11.03 9.75
N PRO A 530 1.55 12.04 10.60
CA PRO A 530 1.99 13.41 10.40
C PRO A 530 3.48 13.50 10.11
N THR A 531 3.87 14.46 9.31
CA THR A 531 5.14 14.82 8.68
C THR A 531 5.20 14.49 7.19
N VAL A 532 4.79 13.30 6.75
CA VAL A 532 4.77 12.93 5.32
C VAL A 532 3.37 12.58 4.84
N ALA A 533 2.63 11.76 5.55
CA ALA A 533 1.19 11.47 5.45
C ALA A 533 0.54 11.62 4.04
N LEU A 534 1.13 11.04 2.99
CA LEU A 534 0.76 11.29 1.60
C LEU A 534 -0.73 11.03 1.31
N ALA A 535 -1.29 9.95 1.84
CA ALA A 535 -2.71 9.63 1.68
C ALA A 535 -3.60 10.66 2.39
N ALA A 536 -3.23 11.09 3.60
CA ALA A 536 -3.98 12.11 4.32
C ALA A 536 -3.91 13.48 3.63
N TYR A 537 -2.79 13.81 3.01
CA TYR A 537 -2.65 15.05 2.24
C TYR A 537 -3.47 15.02 0.96
N ALA A 538 -3.53 13.88 0.27
CA ALA A 538 -4.43 13.68 -0.87
C ALA A 538 -5.91 13.84 -0.46
N GLY A 539 -6.32 13.16 0.61
CA GLY A 539 -7.67 13.29 1.17
C GLY A 539 -8.00 14.72 1.61
N SER A 540 -7.04 15.44 2.21
CA SER A 540 -7.22 16.85 2.61
C SER A 540 -7.42 17.78 1.42
N ALA A 541 -6.74 17.52 0.30
CA ALA A 541 -6.88 18.32 -0.91
C ALA A 541 -8.27 18.16 -1.53
N ILE A 542 -8.79 16.92 -1.59
CA ILE A 542 -10.15 16.64 -2.06
C ILE A 542 -11.17 17.28 -1.12
N ALA A 543 -10.97 17.15 0.19
CA ALA A 543 -11.83 17.75 1.20
C ALA A 543 -11.78 19.28 1.26
N LYS A 544 -10.76 19.90 0.64
CA LYS A 544 -10.40 21.34 0.80
C LYS A 544 -10.15 21.67 2.27
N ALA A 545 -9.40 20.82 2.98
CA ALA A 545 -9.15 20.85 4.42
C ALA A 545 -7.68 21.11 4.77
N ASN A 546 -7.39 21.36 6.05
CA ASN A 546 -6.01 21.52 6.50
C ASN A 546 -5.27 20.16 6.48
N PRO A 547 -4.15 20.02 5.73
CA PRO A 547 -3.44 18.75 5.57
C PRO A 547 -2.95 18.16 6.90
N MET A 548 -2.36 18.98 7.77
CA MET A 548 -1.81 18.51 9.03
C MET A 548 -2.90 18.04 10.00
N LYS A 549 -4.03 18.77 10.10
CA LYS A 549 -5.18 18.36 10.91
C LYS A 549 -5.80 17.06 10.37
N THR A 550 -5.87 16.91 9.05
CA THR A 550 -6.34 15.68 8.40
C THR A 550 -5.43 14.51 8.74
N ALA A 551 -4.10 14.68 8.69
CA ALA A 551 -3.14 13.63 9.04
C ALA A 551 -3.23 13.21 10.51
N PHE A 552 -3.30 14.15 11.45
CA PHE A 552 -3.53 13.83 12.87
C PHE A 552 -4.86 13.10 13.10
N THR A 553 -5.91 13.50 12.40
CA THR A 553 -7.21 12.84 12.50
C THR A 553 -7.18 11.45 11.90
N ALA A 554 -6.48 11.25 10.77
CA ALA A 554 -6.29 9.93 10.15
C ALA A 554 -5.52 8.97 11.05
N SER A 555 -4.42 9.42 11.67
CA SER A 555 -3.67 8.62 12.65
C SER A 555 -4.53 8.25 13.87
N LYS A 556 -5.37 9.16 14.34
CA LYS A 556 -6.30 8.90 15.44
C LYS A 556 -7.36 7.87 15.08
N LEU A 557 -7.96 7.96 13.88
CA LEU A 557 -8.94 7.01 13.38
C LEU A 557 -8.34 5.60 13.18
N ALA A 558 -7.10 5.56 12.74
CA ALA A 558 -6.37 4.32 12.48
C ALA A 558 -5.66 3.76 13.73
N ILE A 559 -6.10 4.10 14.95
CA ILE A 559 -5.41 3.64 16.18
C ILE A 559 -5.22 2.13 16.24
N ALA A 560 -6.15 1.37 15.68
CA ALA A 560 -6.05 -0.09 15.62
C ALA A 560 -4.76 -0.56 14.90
N VAL A 561 -4.27 0.19 13.88
CA VAL A 561 -3.04 -0.19 13.17
C VAL A 561 -1.79 -0.08 14.03
N PHE A 562 -1.82 0.80 15.05
CA PHE A 562 -0.72 0.92 16.01
C PHE A 562 -0.77 -0.15 17.10
N ILE A 563 -1.93 -0.77 17.31
CA ILE A 563 -2.16 -1.71 18.41
C ILE A 563 -2.12 -3.18 17.94
N VAL A 564 -2.79 -3.49 16.84
CA VAL A 564 -2.89 -4.85 16.31
C VAL A 564 -1.52 -5.53 16.11
N PRO A 565 -0.45 -4.83 15.64
CA PRO A 565 0.87 -5.44 15.54
C PRO A 565 1.46 -5.92 16.86
N TYR A 566 1.21 -5.22 17.95
CA TYR A 566 1.64 -5.67 19.27
C TYR A 566 0.87 -6.91 19.70
N VAL A 567 -0.45 -6.95 19.45
CA VAL A 567 -1.28 -8.12 19.79
C VAL A 567 -0.70 -9.39 19.15
N PHE A 568 -0.43 -9.40 17.85
CA PHE A 568 0.07 -10.62 17.21
C PHE A 568 1.55 -10.91 17.48
N CYS A 569 2.36 -9.93 17.92
CA CYS A 569 3.71 -10.20 18.39
C CYS A 569 3.73 -10.84 19.79
N PHE A 570 2.85 -10.41 20.68
CA PHE A 570 2.69 -11.03 22.00
C PHE A 570 1.90 -12.34 21.94
N ASN A 571 0.93 -12.43 21.03
CA ASN A 571 0.09 -13.59 20.84
C ASN A 571 -0.04 -14.00 19.36
N PRO A 572 0.90 -14.81 18.85
CA PRO A 572 0.91 -15.24 17.45
C PRO A 572 -0.34 -15.99 16.97
N ALA A 573 -1.19 -16.45 17.91
CA ALA A 573 -2.47 -17.09 17.56
C ALA A 573 -3.42 -16.17 16.78
N MET A 574 -3.26 -14.83 16.88
CA MET A 574 -3.96 -13.87 16.03
C MET A 574 -3.61 -14.05 14.53
N LEU A 575 -2.41 -14.52 14.23
CA LEU A 575 -1.95 -14.87 12.88
C LEU A 575 -2.11 -16.37 12.57
N LEU A 576 -2.92 -17.08 13.32
CA LEU A 576 -3.15 -18.52 13.15
C LEU A 576 -1.84 -19.36 13.22
N ILE A 577 -0.89 -18.93 14.06
CA ILE A 577 0.39 -19.63 14.26
C ILE A 577 0.26 -20.48 15.52
N ASP A 578 0.54 -21.78 15.42
CA ASP A 578 0.59 -22.77 16.52
C ASP A 578 -0.56 -22.63 17.53
N THR A 579 -1.81 -22.65 17.03
CA THR A 579 -2.99 -22.30 17.82
C THR A 579 -4.17 -23.24 17.61
N THR A 580 -5.13 -23.15 18.52
CA THR A 580 -6.44 -23.82 18.41
C THR A 580 -7.52 -22.82 17.98
N PRO A 581 -8.60 -23.27 17.32
CA PRO A 581 -9.70 -22.38 16.90
C PRO A 581 -10.32 -21.61 18.07
N LEU A 582 -10.43 -22.22 19.24
CA LEU A 582 -10.98 -21.57 20.45
C LEU A 582 -10.12 -20.39 20.89
N LYS A 583 -8.78 -20.56 20.90
CA LYS A 583 -7.85 -19.51 21.27
C LYS A 583 -7.88 -18.35 20.27
N VAL A 584 -8.03 -18.64 18.98
CA VAL A 584 -8.19 -17.61 17.92
C VAL A 584 -9.45 -16.78 18.17
N VAL A 585 -10.58 -17.42 18.45
CA VAL A 585 -11.85 -16.73 18.74
C VAL A 585 -11.70 -15.87 20.01
N GLN A 586 -11.09 -16.40 21.07
CA GLN A 586 -10.84 -15.65 22.30
C GLN A 586 -10.05 -14.37 22.01
N ILE A 587 -8.87 -14.48 21.37
CA ILE A 587 -7.98 -13.34 21.08
C ILE A 587 -8.67 -12.33 20.16
N PHE A 588 -9.42 -12.80 19.17
CA PHE A 588 -10.14 -11.91 18.28
C PHE A 588 -11.21 -11.09 19.03
N ILE A 589 -11.97 -11.71 19.91
CA ILE A 589 -12.99 -11.04 20.72
C ILE A 589 -12.35 -10.06 21.72
N THR A 590 -11.32 -10.47 22.46
CA THR A 590 -10.64 -9.58 23.41
C THR A 590 -10.00 -8.37 22.70
N SER A 591 -9.34 -8.60 21.55
CA SER A 591 -8.79 -7.53 20.72
C SER A 591 -9.88 -6.60 20.18
N LEU A 592 -11.04 -7.13 19.78
CA LEU A 592 -12.17 -6.33 19.31
C LEU A 592 -12.70 -5.41 20.43
N ILE A 593 -12.83 -5.93 21.64
CA ILE A 593 -13.23 -5.15 22.82
C ILE A 593 -12.15 -4.12 23.15
N GLY A 594 -10.87 -4.48 23.06
CA GLY A 594 -9.75 -3.58 23.27
C GLY A 594 -9.74 -2.40 22.27
N VAL A 595 -9.91 -2.69 20.99
CA VAL A 595 -10.01 -1.68 19.92
C VAL A 595 -11.24 -0.78 20.14
N PHE A 596 -12.38 -1.34 20.56
CA PHE A 596 -13.57 -0.56 20.92
C PHE A 596 -13.28 0.41 22.08
N GLY A 597 -12.61 -0.05 23.13
CA GLY A 597 -12.22 0.78 24.27
C GLY A 597 -11.34 1.96 23.86
N LEU A 598 -10.31 1.67 23.08
CA LEU A 598 -9.37 2.68 22.58
C LEU A 598 -10.03 3.68 21.63
N SER A 599 -10.80 3.21 20.65
CA SER A 599 -11.52 4.07 19.71
C SER A 599 -12.51 4.99 20.45
N SER A 600 -13.26 4.47 21.40
CA SER A 600 -14.21 5.24 22.22
C SER A 600 -13.51 6.27 23.09
N SER A 601 -12.38 5.92 23.70
CA SER A 601 -11.54 6.83 24.49
C SER A 601 -11.03 7.99 23.64
N LEU A 602 -10.52 7.71 22.44
CA LEU A 602 -9.98 8.73 21.53
C LEU A 602 -11.07 9.66 21.01
N GLU A 603 -12.27 9.13 20.66
CA GLU A 603 -13.40 9.95 20.26
C GLU A 603 -13.99 10.77 21.42
N GLY A 604 -13.76 10.32 22.67
CA GLY A 604 -14.25 10.98 23.86
C GLY A 604 -15.78 11.00 23.96
N PHE A 605 -16.45 10.03 23.31
CA PHE A 605 -17.90 9.90 23.23
C PHE A 605 -18.31 8.43 23.12
N LEU A 606 -19.37 8.05 23.80
CA LEU A 606 -20.04 6.75 23.64
C LEU A 606 -21.56 6.95 23.56
N SER A 607 -22.17 7.24 24.67
CA SER A 607 -23.60 7.60 24.78
C SER A 607 -23.77 9.10 25.12
N VAL A 608 -22.82 9.66 25.85
CA VAL A 608 -22.65 11.08 26.17
C VAL A 608 -21.15 11.42 26.07
N LYS A 609 -20.80 12.70 26.13
CA LYS A 609 -19.39 13.15 26.15
C LYS A 609 -18.67 12.57 27.38
N MET A 610 -17.54 11.93 27.16
CA MET A 610 -16.73 11.31 28.21
C MET A 610 -15.89 12.36 28.94
N SER A 611 -15.85 12.28 30.27
CA SER A 611 -14.87 13.00 31.09
C SER A 611 -13.48 12.40 30.93
N VAL A 612 -12.43 13.19 31.22
CA VAL A 612 -11.02 12.74 31.06
C VAL A 612 -10.74 11.46 31.85
N PRO A 613 -11.15 11.29 33.13
CA PRO A 613 -10.92 10.05 33.86
C PRO A 613 -11.53 8.81 33.18
N VAL A 614 -12.78 8.92 32.68
CA VAL A 614 -13.44 7.82 31.97
C VAL A 614 -12.72 7.47 30.67
N ARG A 615 -12.21 8.46 29.95
CA ARG A 615 -11.38 8.23 28.76
C ARG A 615 -10.10 7.46 29.09
N VAL A 616 -9.42 7.85 30.17
CA VAL A 616 -8.19 7.16 30.63
C VAL A 616 -8.48 5.72 31.04
N LEU A 617 -9.57 5.48 31.77
CA LEU A 617 -9.97 4.11 32.17
C LEU A 617 -10.35 3.27 30.96
N MET A 618 -11.07 3.83 29.97
CA MET A 618 -11.38 3.14 28.72
C MET A 618 -10.12 2.78 27.92
N ALA A 619 -9.15 3.70 27.86
CA ALA A 619 -7.88 3.48 27.20
C ALA A 619 -7.06 2.40 27.93
N ALA A 620 -6.96 2.49 29.25
CA ALA A 620 -6.26 1.49 30.07
C ALA A 620 -6.87 0.10 29.91
N GLY A 621 -8.20 -0.01 29.99
CA GLY A 621 -8.90 -1.28 29.76
C GLY A 621 -8.65 -1.81 28.34
N GLY A 622 -8.63 -0.95 27.32
CA GLY A 622 -8.31 -1.35 25.95
C GLY A 622 -6.88 -1.84 25.76
N LEU A 623 -5.91 -1.18 26.42
CA LEU A 623 -4.50 -1.59 26.37
C LEU A 623 -4.24 -2.89 27.13
N MET A 624 -4.92 -3.14 28.24
CA MET A 624 -4.80 -4.38 28.99
C MET A 624 -5.21 -5.62 28.20
N LEU A 625 -6.13 -5.46 27.25
CA LEU A 625 -6.59 -6.53 26.33
C LEU A 625 -5.61 -6.85 25.20
N ILE A 626 -4.46 -6.18 25.15
CA ILE A 626 -3.36 -6.49 24.22
C ILE A 626 -2.48 -7.60 24.79
N ASP A 627 -2.30 -7.62 26.11
CA ASP A 627 -1.49 -8.63 26.80
C ASP A 627 -2.26 -9.95 26.88
N PRO A 628 -1.68 -11.11 26.44
CA PRO A 628 -2.38 -12.40 26.36
C PRO A 628 -2.58 -13.09 27.70
N SER A 629 -2.75 -12.36 28.79
CA SER A 629 -2.95 -12.87 30.13
C SER A 629 -4.45 -12.88 30.48
N LEU A 630 -4.94 -14.00 31.03
CA LEU A 630 -6.33 -14.11 31.48
C LEU A 630 -6.69 -13.01 32.50
N MET A 631 -5.72 -12.63 33.34
CA MET A 631 -5.92 -11.64 34.38
C MET A 631 -6.10 -10.23 33.77
N THR A 632 -5.28 -9.86 32.79
CA THR A 632 -5.41 -8.58 32.05
C THR A 632 -6.68 -8.54 31.22
N ASP A 633 -7.09 -9.67 30.62
CA ASP A 633 -8.34 -9.79 29.88
C ASP A 633 -9.55 -9.51 30.79
N VAL A 634 -9.63 -10.16 31.95
CA VAL A 634 -10.75 -9.98 32.89
C VAL A 634 -10.80 -8.54 33.41
N VAL A 635 -9.67 -7.98 33.85
CA VAL A 635 -9.62 -6.61 34.37
C VAL A 635 -9.93 -5.59 33.26
N GLY A 636 -9.40 -5.77 32.06
CA GLY A 636 -9.66 -4.92 30.90
C GLY A 636 -11.13 -4.90 30.51
N ILE A 637 -11.77 -6.07 30.43
CA ILE A 637 -13.21 -6.20 30.16
C ILE A 637 -14.03 -5.51 31.24
N LEU A 638 -13.72 -5.74 32.53
CA LEU A 638 -14.44 -5.12 33.63
C LEU A 638 -14.35 -3.58 33.60
N LEU A 639 -13.19 -3.02 33.29
CA LEU A 639 -13.00 -1.57 33.13
C LEU A 639 -13.84 -1.01 31.98
N ILE A 640 -13.81 -1.65 30.82
CA ILE A 640 -14.58 -1.19 29.65
C ILE A 640 -16.07 -1.30 29.90
N VAL A 641 -16.55 -2.44 30.43
CA VAL A 641 -17.98 -2.65 30.76
C VAL A 641 -18.43 -1.66 31.84
N GLY A 642 -17.63 -1.47 32.89
CA GLY A 642 -17.92 -0.49 33.93
C GLY A 642 -18.07 0.93 33.39
N CYS A 643 -17.17 1.36 32.50
CA CYS A 643 -17.28 2.65 31.82
C CYS A 643 -18.54 2.74 30.92
N CYS A 644 -18.89 1.65 30.19
CA CYS A 644 -20.10 1.61 29.37
C CYS A 644 -21.37 1.74 30.20
N VAL A 645 -21.44 1.02 31.34
CA VAL A 645 -22.59 1.11 32.28
C VAL A 645 -22.69 2.52 32.86
N TRP A 646 -21.56 3.10 33.27
CA TRP A 646 -21.51 4.47 33.77
C TRP A 646 -22.02 5.48 32.75
N GLN A 647 -21.57 5.40 31.51
CA GLN A 647 -21.98 6.27 30.40
C GLN A 647 -23.48 6.14 30.09
N THR A 648 -24.01 4.91 30.17
CA THR A 648 -25.44 4.67 29.96
C THR A 648 -26.30 5.21 31.07
N ALA A 649 -25.80 5.11 32.32
CA ALA A 649 -26.47 5.71 33.49
C ALA A 649 -26.49 7.25 33.45
N GLN A 650 -25.39 7.87 33.00
CA GLN A 650 -25.33 9.31 32.80
C GLN A 650 -26.31 9.79 31.71
N LYS A 651 -26.44 9.05 30.60
CA LYS A 651 -27.42 9.37 29.57
C LYS A 651 -28.84 9.44 30.12
N LYS A 652 -29.23 8.48 30.97
CA LYS A 652 -30.55 8.45 31.62
C LYS A 652 -30.80 9.63 32.58
N LYS A 653 -29.74 10.28 33.08
CA LYS A 653 -29.85 11.46 33.95
C LYS A 653 -29.94 12.78 33.16
N THR A 654 -29.52 12.75 31.87
CA THR A 654 -29.46 13.95 31.02
C THR A 654 -30.68 14.07 30.08
N VAL A 655 -31.43 12.97 29.90
CA VAL A 655 -32.76 12.92 29.26
C VAL A 655 -33.84 13.02 30.32
#